data_623a313b884055158b47d54036396e99
#
_entry.id   623a313b884055158b47d54036396e99
#
_cell.length_a   1.000
_cell.length_b   1.000
_cell.length_c   1.000
_cell.angle_alpha   90.00
_cell.angle_beta   90.00
_cell.angle_gamma   90.00
#
_symmetry.space_group_name_H-M   'P 1'
#
loop_
_entity.id
_entity.type
_entity.pdbx_description
1 polymer ?
#
loop_
_entity_poly.entity_id
_entity_poly.type
_entity_poly.pdbx_seq_one_letter_code
_entity_poly.pdbx_strand_id
1 'polypeptide(L)'
;MEKDLKQRYSKNIKVTMYGPESTGKTTLSKQLAEHFKTIWIPEYARNYLQQKWEEQQAICDENDMLPIAVGQMKLENEAVQIASKLLFCDTNLMVTKVFSEIYYGFCDEVLDDAAREHNYDLFFLTDVDVPWEKDDLRDRPEKREETFRIFEKALVENNKPYIVLSGNKQQRFDTAVKAVEMLIKTKNLGFTSADFLQMWHRGTNIDAIERQLKFFNEGIAKINLHKIATVGDGIRLFDEDQEQALVDYFEAHQSKFSIEKLVPASGAASRMFKFLVDFLNEFKLHSETINAYVNRKKASELSVFLVGIEKFPFYTDVLQETKSEHEGFDAFSQDEKYYRFVETMLSPAKFDFLNKPKGVLPFHQEKEAITTPIYKHLKEAQAYTNVKGKYHIHFTVSEEHMEGFSEVVLNSDNTVDVAYSFQDKATDTLAVGVDNEPFRLEDGSLFFRPGGHGALIQNLNQLTSDVVFVKNIDNVCFNHFEGIVRYKKLLGGLLMQLQKQIFDSLKVLETTTNPAVIQEIVAFATDELNIVLPRNFSKYTFENQKNQLFQLLNRPIRVCGMVKNEGEPGGGPFWVTGEEGMHSLQIVESSQIDLQNKKQALILSESTHFNPVDLVCGVKDYKGEKFNLENYVDHNAGFIVNKTKGCADIKAYELPGLWNGAMANWITVFVEVPLLTFNPVKTVNDLLKPAHQPR
;
A
#
# COMPACT_ATOMS: atom_id res chain seq x y z
N MET A 1 28.04 28.44 36.07
CA MET A 1 27.16 28.73 34.93
C MET A 1 27.13 27.54 33.92
N GLU A 2 28.22 27.16 33.32
CA GLU A 2 28.23 26.00 32.36
C GLU A 2 27.68 24.70 32.99
N LYS A 3 28.02 24.39 34.24
CA LYS A 3 27.46 23.23 34.98
C LYS A 3 25.96 23.34 35.24
N ASP A 4 25.42 24.54 35.36
CA ASP A 4 24.02 24.79 35.67
C ASP A 4 23.12 24.67 34.45
N LEU A 5 23.68 24.81 33.23
CA LEU A 5 22.98 24.60 31.96
C LEU A 5 23.03 23.13 31.48
N LYS A 6 23.79 22.26 32.15
CA LYS A 6 23.93 20.88 31.71
C LYS A 6 22.65 20.09 31.92
N GLN A 7 22.15 19.51 30.83
CA GLN A 7 20.97 18.64 30.86
C GLN A 7 21.34 17.29 31.52
N ARG A 8 20.56 16.86 32.50
CA ARG A 8 20.72 15.55 33.13
C ARG A 8 20.28 14.41 32.17
N TYR A 9 21.07 13.37 32.12
CA TYR A 9 20.68 12.18 31.39
C TYR A 9 19.43 11.56 32.03
N SER A 10 18.50 11.15 31.16
CA SER A 10 17.29 10.45 31.55
C SER A 10 16.90 9.45 30.46
N LYS A 11 16.25 8.35 30.86
CA LYS A 11 15.57 7.43 29.95
C LYS A 11 14.14 7.89 29.60
N ASN A 12 13.69 8.98 30.20
CA ASN A 12 12.36 9.52 29.92
C ASN A 12 12.32 10.11 28.50
N ILE A 13 11.22 9.87 27.80
CA ILE A 13 10.92 10.54 26.54
C ILE A 13 10.62 12.00 26.84
N LYS A 14 11.38 12.92 26.26
CA LYS A 14 11.22 14.36 26.43
C LYS A 14 10.62 14.98 25.19
N VAL A 15 9.46 15.58 25.32
CA VAL A 15 8.77 16.32 24.27
C VAL A 15 8.68 17.79 24.65
N THR A 16 9.09 18.68 23.77
CA THR A 16 9.11 20.11 24.05
C THR A 16 8.25 20.89 23.07
N MET A 17 7.53 21.88 23.58
CA MET A 17 6.88 22.88 22.74
C MET A 17 7.93 23.90 22.28
N TYR A 18 7.77 24.37 21.05
CA TYR A 18 8.73 25.24 20.40
C TYR A 18 8.01 26.13 19.38
N GLY A 19 8.47 27.38 19.24
CA GLY A 19 7.89 28.29 18.26
C GLY A 19 7.59 29.68 18.83
N PRO A 20 7.05 30.59 17.97
CA PRO A 20 6.79 31.99 18.31
C PRO A 20 5.83 32.17 19.48
N GLU A 21 5.74 33.40 19.93
CA GLU A 21 4.78 33.82 20.96
C GLU A 21 3.33 33.67 20.48
N SER A 22 2.40 33.55 21.45
CA SER A 22 0.96 33.46 21.18
C SER A 22 0.52 32.34 20.21
N THR A 23 1.25 31.25 20.21
CA THR A 23 0.93 30.06 19.37
C THR A 23 0.28 28.91 20.14
N GLY A 24 -0.03 29.09 21.43
CA GLY A 24 -0.75 28.13 22.27
C GLY A 24 0.12 27.04 22.92
N LYS A 25 1.45 27.20 22.97
CA LYS A 25 2.41 26.24 23.55
C LYS A 25 2.02 25.77 24.96
N THR A 26 1.84 26.69 25.88
CA THR A 26 1.52 26.43 27.29
C THR A 26 0.21 25.65 27.44
N THR A 27 -0.82 26.03 26.68
CA THR A 27 -2.12 25.33 26.72
C THR A 27 -1.98 23.90 26.27
N LEU A 28 -1.30 23.69 25.15
CA LEU A 28 -1.09 22.34 24.56
C LEU A 28 -0.22 21.48 25.48
N SER A 29 0.87 22.05 26.03
CA SER A 29 1.78 21.34 26.95
C SER A 29 1.04 20.82 28.19
N LYS A 30 0.18 21.63 28.80
CA LYS A 30 -0.67 21.23 29.93
C LYS A 30 -1.66 20.14 29.57
N GLN A 31 -2.39 20.31 28.45
CA GLN A 31 -3.38 19.33 27.99
C GLN A 31 -2.75 17.97 27.71
N LEU A 32 -1.56 17.94 27.09
CA LEU A 32 -0.82 16.72 26.83
C LEU A 32 -0.37 16.05 28.14
N ALA A 33 0.16 16.82 29.09
CA ALA A 33 0.58 16.28 30.38
C ALA A 33 -0.60 15.68 31.16
N GLU A 34 -1.77 16.35 31.16
CA GLU A 34 -3.01 15.80 31.73
C GLU A 34 -3.46 14.51 31.04
N HIS A 35 -3.48 14.51 29.69
CA HIS A 35 -3.89 13.35 28.91
C HIS A 35 -3.01 12.12 29.17
N PHE A 36 -1.69 12.31 29.16
CA PHE A 36 -0.72 11.24 29.42
C PHE A 36 -0.44 10.98 30.89
N LYS A 37 -1.09 11.73 31.81
CA LYS A 37 -0.95 11.63 33.27
C LYS A 37 0.51 11.74 33.71
N THR A 38 1.20 12.76 33.21
CA THR A 38 2.61 12.99 33.45
C THR A 38 2.91 14.46 33.84
N ILE A 39 4.18 14.77 33.93
CA ILE A 39 4.67 16.07 34.40
C ILE A 39 4.77 17.05 33.23
N TRP A 40 4.38 18.28 33.50
CA TRP A 40 4.56 19.44 32.66
C TRP A 40 5.55 20.39 33.30
N ILE A 41 6.51 20.92 32.55
CA ILE A 41 7.48 21.93 33.00
C ILE A 41 7.06 23.25 32.41
N PRO A 42 6.76 24.27 33.27
CA PRO A 42 6.39 25.59 32.81
C PRO A 42 7.56 26.37 32.21
N GLU A 43 7.23 27.42 31.47
CA GLU A 43 8.19 28.42 31.00
C GLU A 43 8.70 29.26 32.19
N TYR A 44 9.99 29.12 32.51
CA TYR A 44 10.60 29.87 33.61
C TYR A 44 10.67 31.38 33.32
N ALA A 45 10.91 31.77 32.07
CA ALA A 45 11.02 33.16 31.64
C ALA A 45 9.81 34.01 32.08
N ARG A 46 8.60 33.47 31.97
CA ARG A 46 7.38 34.21 32.34
C ARG A 46 7.37 34.63 33.81
N ASN A 47 7.66 33.70 34.69
CA ASN A 47 7.70 34.02 36.15
C ASN A 47 8.87 34.96 36.50
N TYR A 48 10.04 34.74 35.90
CA TYR A 48 11.22 35.56 36.09
C TYR A 48 11.00 37.01 35.64
N LEU A 49 10.46 37.22 34.46
CA LEU A 49 10.20 38.55 33.91
C LEU A 49 9.06 39.27 34.63
N GLN A 50 8.03 38.55 35.07
CA GLN A 50 6.95 39.10 35.87
C GLN A 50 7.49 39.62 37.22
N GLN A 51 8.34 38.86 37.91
CA GLN A 51 8.98 39.28 39.17
C GLN A 51 9.90 40.48 38.95
N LYS A 52 10.73 40.50 37.88
CA LYS A 52 11.58 41.64 37.53
C LYS A 52 10.76 42.91 37.32
N TRP A 53 9.61 42.80 36.64
CA TRP A 53 8.70 43.94 36.45
C TRP A 53 8.09 44.44 37.76
N GLU A 54 7.62 43.55 38.61
CA GLU A 54 7.00 43.89 39.89
C GLU A 54 7.99 44.54 40.85
N GLU A 55 9.22 44.06 40.93
CA GLU A 55 10.26 44.53 41.86
C GLU A 55 11.03 45.75 41.35
N GLN A 56 11.30 45.81 40.03
CA GLN A 56 12.23 46.79 39.46
C GLN A 56 11.61 47.70 38.40
N GLN A 57 10.37 47.41 37.96
CA GLN A 57 9.71 48.08 36.83
C GLN A 57 10.60 48.05 35.56
N ALA A 58 11.40 46.98 35.40
CA ALA A 58 12.34 46.80 34.32
C ALA A 58 11.86 45.73 33.36
N ILE A 59 12.06 45.97 32.06
CA ILE A 59 11.78 44.99 31.00
C ILE A 59 12.95 44.00 30.83
N CYS A 60 12.75 42.95 30.05
CA CYS A 60 13.80 41.99 29.71
C CYS A 60 14.96 42.67 28.99
N ASP A 61 16.18 42.34 29.37
CA ASP A 61 17.40 42.74 28.68
C ASP A 61 18.32 41.53 28.39
N GLU A 62 19.45 41.77 27.71
CA GLU A 62 20.39 40.73 27.30
C GLU A 62 20.98 39.93 28.48
N ASN A 63 21.13 40.55 29.66
CA ASN A 63 21.69 39.92 30.85
C ASN A 63 20.70 38.93 31.50
N ASP A 64 19.41 38.98 31.15
CA ASP A 64 18.39 38.08 31.66
C ASP A 64 18.42 36.68 30.98
N MET A 65 18.98 36.60 29.77
CA MET A 65 18.94 35.39 28.96
C MET A 65 19.59 34.20 29.68
N LEU A 66 20.76 34.40 30.25
CA LEU A 66 21.48 33.34 30.95
C LEU A 66 20.81 32.93 32.29
N PRO A 67 20.37 33.83 33.16
CA PRO A 67 19.55 33.51 34.34
C PRO A 67 18.26 32.76 34.01
N ILE A 68 17.56 33.16 32.94
CA ILE A 68 16.35 32.46 32.45
C ILE A 68 16.70 31.03 32.04
N ALA A 69 17.76 30.83 31.26
CA ALA A 69 18.22 29.53 30.84
C ALA A 69 18.58 28.61 32.02
N VAL A 70 19.31 29.13 33.02
CA VAL A 70 19.66 28.39 34.24
C VAL A 70 18.41 28.00 35.02
N GLY A 71 17.45 28.93 35.20
CA GLY A 71 16.18 28.63 35.85
C GLY A 71 15.37 27.53 35.11
N GLN A 72 15.28 27.61 33.82
CA GLN A 72 14.59 26.59 32.99
C GLN A 72 15.24 25.22 33.15
N MET A 73 16.58 25.16 33.11
CA MET A 73 17.30 23.90 33.29
C MET A 73 17.17 23.30 34.68
N LYS A 74 17.12 24.13 35.69
CA LYS A 74 16.87 23.67 37.06
C LYS A 74 15.51 22.96 37.15
N LEU A 75 14.45 23.59 36.61
CA LEU A 75 13.10 23.00 36.58
C LEU A 75 13.09 21.67 35.82
N GLU A 76 13.71 21.61 34.64
CA GLU A 76 13.79 20.39 33.84
C GLU A 76 14.53 19.27 34.57
N ASN A 77 15.71 19.59 35.13
CA ASN A 77 16.53 18.61 35.81
C ASN A 77 15.91 18.07 37.12
N GLU A 78 15.08 18.85 37.80
CA GLU A 78 14.28 18.42 38.96
C GLU A 78 13.12 17.51 38.50
N ALA A 79 12.37 17.93 37.45
CA ALA A 79 11.25 17.18 36.92
C ALA A 79 11.63 15.81 36.35
N VAL A 80 12.78 15.70 35.72
CA VAL A 80 13.31 14.41 35.18
C VAL A 80 13.45 13.35 36.28
N GLN A 81 13.70 13.73 37.54
CA GLN A 81 13.86 12.78 38.66
C GLN A 81 12.55 12.17 39.14
N ILE A 82 11.43 12.87 38.91
CA ILE A 82 10.10 12.46 39.37
C ILE A 82 9.18 11.99 38.23
N ALA A 83 9.54 12.30 36.98
CA ALA A 83 8.78 11.83 35.80
C ALA A 83 8.93 10.32 35.62
N SER A 84 7.83 9.64 35.30
CA SER A 84 7.82 8.18 35.19
C SER A 84 8.40 7.64 33.86
N LYS A 85 7.98 8.19 32.73
CA LYS A 85 8.43 7.76 31.38
C LYS A 85 8.40 8.86 30.34
N LEU A 86 7.60 9.87 30.53
CA LEU A 86 7.32 10.94 29.58
C LEU A 86 7.32 12.28 30.30
N LEU A 87 7.83 13.32 29.63
CA LEU A 87 7.94 14.67 30.17
C LEU A 87 7.60 15.68 29.07
N PHE A 88 6.76 16.66 29.38
CA PHE A 88 6.45 17.77 28.50
C PHE A 88 7.09 19.05 28.98
N CYS A 89 7.84 19.74 28.11
CA CYS A 89 8.45 21.04 28.39
C CYS A 89 7.70 22.11 27.59
N ASP A 90 7.20 23.14 28.25
CA ASP A 90 6.55 24.29 27.59
C ASP A 90 7.53 25.10 26.73
N THR A 91 8.79 25.07 27.12
CA THR A 91 9.90 25.72 26.42
C THR A 91 11.22 24.98 26.70
N ASN A 92 12.30 25.41 26.06
CA ASN A 92 13.65 24.86 26.22
C ASN A 92 14.71 25.92 25.90
N LEU A 93 16.00 25.59 26.08
CA LEU A 93 17.09 26.54 25.86
C LEU A 93 17.22 27.02 24.41
N MET A 94 16.80 26.22 23.44
CA MET A 94 16.78 26.62 22.01
C MET A 94 15.80 27.78 21.78
N VAL A 95 14.66 27.83 22.49
CA VAL A 95 13.74 28.99 22.48
C VAL A 95 14.44 30.22 23.00
N THR A 96 15.12 30.12 24.15
CA THR A 96 15.86 31.25 24.76
C THR A 96 16.97 31.76 23.86
N LYS A 97 17.73 30.84 23.23
CA LYS A 97 18.75 31.19 22.24
C LYS A 97 18.15 31.94 21.05
N VAL A 98 17.10 31.43 20.43
CA VAL A 98 16.49 32.05 19.25
C VAL A 98 15.93 33.43 19.60
N PHE A 99 15.30 33.62 20.77
CA PHE A 99 14.86 34.95 21.21
C PHE A 99 16.02 35.89 21.51
N SER A 100 17.13 35.40 22.09
CA SER A 100 18.34 36.22 22.28
C SER A 100 18.85 36.78 20.96
N GLU A 101 18.94 35.93 19.91
CA GLU A 101 19.36 36.35 18.59
C GLU A 101 18.37 37.31 17.91
N ILE A 102 17.06 37.10 18.09
CA ILE A 102 16.01 37.96 17.50
C ILE A 102 15.97 39.35 18.14
N TYR A 103 16.12 39.44 19.48
CA TYR A 103 15.96 40.68 20.21
C TYR A 103 17.26 41.46 20.34
N TYR A 104 18.39 40.76 20.52
CA TYR A 104 19.68 41.40 20.83
C TYR A 104 20.73 41.24 19.74
N GLY A 105 20.47 40.41 18.72
CA GLY A 105 21.39 40.18 17.61
C GLY A 105 22.56 39.25 17.92
N PHE A 106 22.62 38.69 19.12
CA PHE A 106 23.64 37.71 19.54
C PHE A 106 23.09 36.75 20.59
N CYS A 107 23.81 35.65 20.83
CA CYS A 107 23.57 34.70 21.91
C CYS A 107 24.87 34.49 22.69
N ASP A 108 24.78 34.40 24.01
CA ASP A 108 25.92 34.04 24.88
C ASP A 108 26.43 32.63 24.46
N GLU A 109 27.75 32.47 24.33
CA GLU A 109 28.40 31.23 23.89
C GLU A 109 27.99 30.03 24.74
N VAL A 110 27.89 30.17 26.05
CA VAL A 110 27.53 29.09 26.98
C VAL A 110 26.07 28.66 26.78
N LEU A 111 25.18 29.63 26.49
CA LEU A 111 23.79 29.35 26.17
C LEU A 111 23.64 28.70 24.79
N ASP A 112 24.38 29.21 23.80
CA ASP A 112 24.34 28.65 22.44
C ASP A 112 24.80 27.19 22.43
N ASP A 113 25.93 26.89 23.04
CA ASP A 113 26.46 25.52 23.15
C ASP A 113 25.48 24.61 23.90
N ALA A 114 24.96 25.03 25.03
CA ALA A 114 23.98 24.25 25.78
C ALA A 114 22.67 23.99 24.96
N ALA A 115 22.16 25.00 24.28
CA ALA A 115 20.97 24.87 23.44
C ALA A 115 21.17 23.87 22.28
N ARG A 116 22.37 23.83 21.71
CA ARG A 116 22.72 22.85 20.64
C ARG A 116 22.90 21.45 21.18
N GLU A 117 23.54 21.28 22.35
CA GLU A 117 23.82 19.98 22.94
C GLU A 117 22.56 19.29 23.53
N HIS A 118 21.55 20.05 23.96
CA HIS A 118 20.38 19.49 24.62
C HIS A 118 19.57 18.61 23.69
N ASN A 119 19.13 17.47 24.22
CA ASN A 119 18.39 16.45 23.48
C ASN A 119 16.95 16.35 23.98
N TYR A 120 16.04 16.48 23.03
CA TYR A 120 14.62 16.16 23.18
C TYR A 120 14.25 15.14 22.11
N ASP A 121 13.36 14.21 22.47
CA ASP A 121 12.91 13.17 21.53
C ASP A 121 12.01 13.73 20.44
N LEU A 122 11.32 14.84 20.72
CA LEU A 122 10.49 15.53 19.74
C LEU A 122 10.29 17.00 20.11
N PHE A 123 10.41 17.88 19.14
CA PHE A 123 9.99 19.28 19.19
C PHE A 123 8.64 19.44 18.49
N PHE A 124 7.67 20.03 19.15
CA PHE A 124 6.44 20.49 18.51
C PHE A 124 6.58 21.96 18.14
N LEU A 125 6.86 22.23 16.86
CA LEU A 125 6.90 23.57 16.32
C LEU A 125 5.46 24.04 16.07
N THR A 126 4.99 24.97 16.90
CA THR A 126 3.62 25.49 16.81
C THR A 126 3.51 26.58 15.75
N ASP A 127 2.61 26.38 14.79
CA ASP A 127 2.36 27.30 13.68
C ASP A 127 1.70 28.62 14.12
N VAL A 128 1.77 29.64 13.29
CA VAL A 128 1.23 30.98 13.54
C VAL A 128 -0.17 31.21 12.99
N ASP A 129 -0.86 30.16 12.64
CA ASP A 129 -2.22 30.14 12.08
C ASP A 129 -3.35 30.33 13.11
N VAL A 130 -3.01 30.55 14.40
CA VAL A 130 -3.97 30.90 15.45
C VAL A 130 -3.99 32.43 15.69
N PRO A 131 -5.15 32.98 16.14
CA PRO A 131 -5.24 34.40 16.45
C PRO A 131 -4.20 34.86 17.49
N TRP A 132 -3.69 36.07 17.28
CA TRP A 132 -2.82 36.69 18.28
C TRP A 132 -3.62 37.11 19.53
N GLU A 133 -3.15 36.69 20.69
CA GLU A 133 -3.67 37.15 21.96
C GLU A 133 -2.66 38.13 22.62
N LYS A 134 -3.08 39.36 22.84
CA LYS A 134 -2.25 40.41 23.47
C LYS A 134 -2.00 40.06 24.97
N ASP A 135 -0.76 40.18 25.39
CA ASP A 135 -0.31 39.95 26.76
C ASP A 135 0.79 40.98 27.03
N ASP A 136 1.04 41.34 28.31
CA ASP A 136 2.01 42.35 28.71
C ASP A 136 3.46 42.03 28.32
N LEU A 137 3.75 40.78 28.02
CA LEU A 137 5.05 40.26 27.64
C LEU A 137 5.19 39.95 26.13
N ARG A 138 4.23 40.33 25.27
CA ARG A 138 4.20 40.01 23.86
C ARG A 138 4.18 41.26 22.99
N ASP A 139 5.16 41.41 22.10
CA ASP A 139 5.40 42.71 21.42
C ASP A 139 5.49 42.66 19.89
N ARG A 140 5.47 41.48 19.23
CA ARG A 140 5.71 41.33 17.75
C ARG A 140 4.59 40.70 16.97
N PRO A 141 3.36 41.21 16.97
CA PRO A 141 2.24 40.59 16.26
C PRO A 141 2.41 40.56 14.74
N GLU A 142 3.13 41.51 14.16
CA GLU A 142 3.26 41.66 12.68
C GLU A 142 4.41 40.81 12.07
N LYS A 143 5.29 40.25 12.91
CA LYS A 143 6.47 39.47 12.45
C LYS A 143 6.38 37.99 12.74
N ARG A 144 5.19 37.47 12.96
CA ARG A 144 4.98 36.07 13.37
C ARG A 144 5.52 35.06 12.37
N GLU A 145 5.26 35.24 11.08
CA GLU A 145 5.76 34.32 10.03
C GLU A 145 7.29 34.39 9.87
N GLU A 146 7.88 35.59 9.96
CA GLU A 146 9.32 35.76 9.94
C GLU A 146 9.96 35.03 11.12
N THR A 147 9.39 35.25 12.34
CA THR A 147 9.82 34.59 13.56
C THR A 147 9.67 33.07 13.45
N PHE A 148 8.55 32.54 12.90
CA PHE A 148 8.36 31.12 12.69
C PHE A 148 9.47 30.51 11.83
N ARG A 149 9.82 31.17 10.72
CA ARG A 149 10.91 30.71 9.84
C ARG A 149 12.27 30.68 10.54
N ILE A 150 12.55 31.64 11.41
CA ILE A 150 13.79 31.65 12.20
C ILE A 150 13.80 30.46 13.19
N PHE A 151 12.66 30.20 13.86
CA PHE A 151 12.52 29.06 14.76
C PHE A 151 12.70 27.72 14.00
N GLU A 152 12.05 27.55 12.86
CA GLU A 152 12.21 26.36 12.05
C GLU A 152 13.64 26.15 11.55
N LYS A 153 14.27 27.23 11.05
CA LYS A 153 15.67 27.23 10.60
C LYS A 153 16.61 26.74 11.70
N ALA A 154 16.43 27.21 12.94
CA ALA A 154 17.26 26.79 14.06
C ALA A 154 17.13 25.29 14.37
N LEU A 155 15.95 24.68 14.21
CA LEU A 155 15.77 23.22 14.36
C LEU A 155 16.48 22.45 13.26
N VAL A 156 16.33 22.90 12.01
CA VAL A 156 16.95 22.25 10.83
C VAL A 156 18.47 22.30 10.93
N GLU A 157 19.05 23.47 11.22
CA GLU A 157 20.52 23.67 11.31
C GLU A 157 21.15 22.85 12.47
N ASN A 158 20.38 22.55 13.51
CA ASN A 158 20.84 21.77 14.64
C ASN A 158 20.34 20.31 14.62
N ASN A 159 19.80 19.84 13.51
CA ASN A 159 19.30 18.46 13.32
C ASN A 159 18.35 18.01 14.43
N LYS A 160 17.46 18.91 14.92
CA LYS A 160 16.51 18.58 15.99
C LYS A 160 15.27 17.89 15.39
N PRO A 161 14.76 16.79 16.02
CA PRO A 161 13.57 16.10 15.55
C PRO A 161 12.32 16.95 15.81
N TYR A 162 11.59 17.37 14.78
CA TYR A 162 10.40 18.21 14.95
C TYR A 162 9.22 17.85 14.06
N ILE A 163 8.03 18.22 14.54
CA ILE A 163 6.77 18.17 13.78
C ILE A 163 6.12 19.56 13.90
N VAL A 164 5.63 20.08 12.77
CA VAL A 164 4.84 21.33 12.76
C VAL A 164 3.40 21.00 13.16
N LEU A 165 2.86 21.76 14.13
CA LEU A 165 1.49 21.67 14.58
C LEU A 165 0.67 22.85 14.07
N SER A 166 -0.20 22.62 13.12
CA SER A 166 -1.10 23.59 12.49
C SER A 166 -2.57 23.29 12.79
N GLY A 167 -3.44 24.25 12.53
CA GLY A 167 -4.88 24.12 12.69
C GLY A 167 -5.41 24.64 14.02
N ASN A 168 -6.69 24.37 14.31
CA ASN A 168 -7.31 24.80 15.56
C ASN A 168 -6.81 24.02 16.79
N LYS A 169 -7.21 24.43 17.99
CA LYS A 169 -6.76 23.84 19.26
C LYS A 169 -6.96 22.31 19.32
N GLN A 170 -8.11 21.82 18.83
CA GLN A 170 -8.42 20.39 18.85
C GLN A 170 -7.55 19.61 17.85
N GLN A 171 -7.41 20.10 16.63
CA GLN A 171 -6.59 19.48 15.60
C GLN A 171 -5.12 19.36 16.04
N ARG A 172 -4.57 20.40 16.63
CA ARG A 172 -3.19 20.37 17.18
C ARG A 172 -3.05 19.34 18.30
N PHE A 173 -4.03 19.30 19.21
CA PHE A 173 -4.04 18.34 20.31
C PHE A 173 -4.10 16.91 19.79
N ASP A 174 -5.02 16.60 18.87
CA ASP A 174 -5.19 15.26 18.29
C ASP A 174 -3.93 14.82 17.54
N THR A 175 -3.33 15.72 16.76
CA THR A 175 -2.07 15.44 16.05
C THR A 175 -0.92 15.20 17.02
N ALA A 176 -0.82 16.01 18.09
CA ALA A 176 0.21 15.84 19.09
C ALA A 176 0.06 14.54 19.89
N VAL A 177 -1.17 14.18 20.27
CA VAL A 177 -1.46 12.90 20.94
C VAL A 177 -1.03 11.73 20.06
N LYS A 178 -1.46 11.70 18.80
CA LYS A 178 -1.08 10.66 17.83
C LYS A 178 0.44 10.56 17.67
N ALA A 179 1.13 11.68 17.56
CA ALA A 179 2.59 11.70 17.41
C ALA A 179 3.31 11.17 18.66
N VAL A 180 2.86 11.55 19.86
CA VAL A 180 3.46 11.07 21.12
C VAL A 180 3.20 9.59 21.34
N GLU A 181 1.99 9.08 21.06
CA GLU A 181 1.68 7.66 21.15
C GLU A 181 2.56 6.84 20.21
N MET A 182 2.71 7.29 18.96
CA MET A 182 3.60 6.66 17.99
C MET A 182 5.07 6.73 18.43
N LEU A 183 5.54 7.86 18.94
CA LEU A 183 6.90 8.03 19.46
C LEU A 183 7.18 7.06 20.61
N ILE A 184 6.26 6.91 21.56
CA ILE A 184 6.40 5.97 22.69
C ILE A 184 6.55 4.54 22.17
N LYS A 185 5.69 4.09 21.25
CA LYS A 185 5.78 2.78 20.65
C LYS A 185 7.10 2.59 19.90
N THR A 186 7.50 3.59 19.11
CA THR A 186 8.76 3.60 18.35
C THR A 186 9.96 3.39 19.27
N LYS A 187 10.02 4.13 20.38
CA LYS A 187 11.10 4.02 21.37
C LYS A 187 11.09 2.68 22.10
N ASN A 188 9.92 2.13 22.41
CA ASN A 188 9.79 0.80 23.02
C ASN A 188 10.30 -0.33 22.10
N LEU A 189 10.21 -0.15 20.78
CA LEU A 189 10.76 -1.07 19.78
C LEU A 189 12.27 -0.88 19.52
N GLY A 190 12.92 0.07 20.22
CA GLY A 190 14.35 0.33 20.11
C GLY A 190 14.77 1.28 18.99
N PHE A 191 13.82 1.92 18.32
CA PHE A 191 14.09 2.91 17.26
C PHE A 191 14.45 4.29 17.83
N THR A 192 15.11 5.09 17.00
CA THR A 192 15.51 6.47 17.33
C THR A 192 14.39 7.48 17.04
N SER A 193 14.58 8.73 17.48
CA SER A 193 13.67 9.84 17.12
C SER A 193 13.74 10.16 15.60
N ALA A 194 14.88 9.96 14.96
CA ALA A 194 15.00 10.09 13.51
C ALA A 194 14.19 9.02 12.76
N ASP A 195 14.22 7.78 13.24
CA ASP A 195 13.41 6.70 12.70
C ASP A 195 11.90 6.99 12.87
N PHE A 196 11.52 7.53 14.03
CA PHE A 196 10.15 7.98 14.27
C PHE A 196 9.72 9.02 13.23
N LEU A 197 10.52 10.07 13.00
CA LEU A 197 10.20 11.09 12.01
C LEU A 197 10.11 10.52 10.60
N GLN A 198 11.03 9.63 10.23
CA GLN A 198 10.98 8.95 8.93
C GLN A 198 9.66 8.19 8.76
N MET A 199 9.23 7.41 9.76
CA MET A 199 7.96 6.68 9.74
C MET A 199 6.75 7.62 9.76
N TRP A 200 6.80 8.70 10.55
CA TRP A 200 5.74 9.71 10.64
C TRP A 200 5.48 10.38 9.27
N HIS A 201 6.54 10.87 8.63
CA HIS A 201 6.42 11.54 7.32
C HIS A 201 5.98 10.59 6.20
N ARG A 202 6.25 9.30 6.34
CA ARG A 202 5.76 8.27 5.41
C ARG A 202 4.31 7.86 5.68
N GLY A 203 3.73 8.26 6.80
CA GLY A 203 2.41 7.77 7.25
C GLY A 203 2.42 6.30 7.70
N THR A 204 3.59 5.73 8.00
CA THR A 204 3.74 4.31 8.36
C THR A 204 3.01 4.01 9.67
N ASN A 205 2.25 2.92 9.69
CA ASN A 205 1.60 2.45 10.92
C ASN A 205 2.60 1.69 11.79
N ILE A 206 2.88 2.20 13.00
CA ILE A 206 3.82 1.60 13.94
C ILE A 206 3.40 0.19 14.39
N ASP A 207 2.11 -0.09 14.51
CA ASP A 207 1.61 -1.42 14.86
C ASP A 207 1.88 -2.43 13.73
N ALA A 208 1.92 -1.97 12.49
CA ALA A 208 2.35 -2.81 11.36
C ALA A 208 3.85 -3.11 11.43
N ILE A 209 4.69 -2.14 11.82
CA ILE A 209 6.13 -2.36 12.02
C ILE A 209 6.38 -3.36 13.16
N GLU A 210 5.70 -3.20 14.30
CA GLU A 210 5.80 -4.14 15.43
C GLU A 210 5.46 -5.56 15.00
N ARG A 211 4.37 -5.74 14.26
CA ARG A 211 3.96 -7.03 13.69
C ARG A 211 4.99 -7.60 12.72
N GLN A 212 5.57 -6.77 11.84
CA GLN A 212 6.62 -7.20 10.91
C GLN A 212 7.87 -7.69 11.64
N LEU A 213 8.34 -6.94 12.66
CA LEU A 213 9.48 -7.37 13.49
C LEU A 213 9.21 -8.70 14.20
N LYS A 214 7.99 -8.89 14.70
CA LYS A 214 7.58 -10.17 15.26
C LYS A 214 7.65 -11.29 14.22
N PHE A 215 7.16 -11.07 12.99
CA PHE A 215 7.24 -12.05 11.92
C PHE A 215 8.68 -12.40 11.52
N PHE A 216 9.59 -11.44 11.50
CA PHE A 216 10.99 -11.71 11.22
C PHE A 216 11.66 -12.57 12.31
N ASN A 217 11.29 -12.37 13.57
CA ASN A 217 11.88 -13.09 14.71
C ASN A 217 11.24 -14.45 14.94
N GLU A 218 9.93 -14.58 14.85
CA GLU A 218 9.17 -15.79 15.19
C GLU A 218 8.81 -16.63 13.95
N GLY A 219 8.91 -16.04 12.75
CA GLY A 219 8.39 -16.62 11.52
C GLY A 219 6.88 -16.37 11.32
N ILE A 220 6.38 -16.76 10.16
CA ILE A 220 4.96 -16.68 9.82
C ILE A 220 4.43 -18.11 9.67
N ALA A 221 3.33 -18.40 10.36
CA ALA A 221 2.67 -19.68 10.24
C ALA A 221 2.19 -19.91 8.80
N LYS A 222 2.46 -21.10 8.26
CA LYS A 222 1.96 -21.46 6.93
C LYS A 222 0.45 -21.70 6.96
N ILE A 223 -0.20 -21.41 5.85
CA ILE A 223 -1.64 -21.66 5.68
C ILE A 223 -1.89 -23.18 5.73
N ASN A 224 -2.89 -23.59 6.51
CA ASN A 224 -3.27 -24.98 6.66
C ASN A 224 -4.44 -25.33 5.72
N LEU A 225 -4.13 -25.97 4.60
CA LEU A 225 -5.13 -26.44 3.65
C LEU A 225 -5.93 -27.59 4.26
N HIS A 226 -7.26 -27.49 4.19
CA HIS A 226 -8.16 -28.59 4.51
C HIS A 226 -8.31 -29.56 3.35
N LYS A 227 -8.68 -29.03 2.17
CA LYS A 227 -8.84 -29.73 0.90
C LYS A 227 -8.83 -28.73 -0.27
N ILE A 228 -8.72 -29.23 -1.50
CA ILE A 228 -8.96 -28.44 -2.71
C ILE A 228 -10.44 -28.01 -2.79
N ALA A 229 -10.71 -26.88 -3.44
CA ALA A 229 -12.05 -26.56 -3.90
C ALA A 229 -12.24 -27.13 -5.32
N THR A 230 -13.38 -27.77 -5.54
CA THR A 230 -13.73 -28.40 -6.82
C THR A 230 -15.13 -28.01 -7.27
N VAL A 231 -15.48 -28.28 -8.52
CA VAL A 231 -16.87 -28.10 -8.98
C VAL A 231 -17.82 -28.94 -8.14
N GLY A 232 -18.84 -28.30 -7.61
CA GLY A 232 -19.81 -28.90 -6.67
C GLY A 232 -19.35 -28.92 -5.21
N ASP A 233 -18.09 -28.56 -4.91
CA ASP A 233 -17.58 -28.41 -3.56
C ASP A 233 -16.69 -27.14 -3.47
N GLY A 234 -17.35 -25.99 -3.39
CA GLY A 234 -16.70 -24.66 -3.30
C GLY A 234 -16.57 -23.92 -4.62
N ILE A 235 -16.64 -24.59 -5.79
CA ILE A 235 -16.67 -23.95 -7.10
C ILE A 235 -18.03 -24.23 -7.75
N ARG A 236 -18.70 -23.17 -8.21
CA ARG A 236 -19.96 -23.27 -8.97
C ARG A 236 -19.68 -23.48 -10.43
N LEU A 237 -20.49 -24.28 -11.07
CA LEU A 237 -20.57 -24.45 -12.51
C LEU A 237 -22.00 -24.17 -12.96
N PHE A 238 -22.19 -23.37 -13.98
CA PHE A 238 -23.48 -23.03 -14.54
C PHE A 238 -23.65 -23.71 -15.91
N ASP A 239 -24.87 -24.09 -16.21
CA ASP A 239 -25.27 -24.47 -17.57
C ASP A 239 -25.54 -23.22 -18.42
N GLU A 240 -25.75 -23.40 -19.73
CA GLU A 240 -25.90 -22.27 -20.66
C GLU A 240 -27.13 -21.39 -20.35
N ASP A 241 -28.23 -21.96 -19.88
CA ASP A 241 -29.45 -21.24 -19.53
C ASP A 241 -29.23 -20.41 -18.26
N GLN A 242 -28.56 -20.97 -17.25
CA GLN A 242 -28.18 -20.30 -16.03
C GLN A 242 -27.17 -19.16 -16.29
N GLU A 243 -26.18 -19.42 -17.15
CA GLU A 243 -25.23 -18.39 -17.57
C GLU A 243 -25.95 -17.20 -18.22
N GLN A 244 -26.88 -17.50 -19.15
CA GLN A 244 -27.65 -16.45 -19.84
C GLN A 244 -28.53 -15.67 -18.88
N ALA A 245 -29.20 -16.34 -17.94
CA ALA A 245 -30.00 -15.68 -16.92
C ALA A 245 -29.21 -14.70 -16.03
N LEU A 246 -27.94 -15.05 -15.69
CA LEU A 246 -27.05 -14.16 -14.94
C LEU A 246 -26.59 -12.96 -15.77
N VAL A 247 -26.30 -13.16 -17.05
CA VAL A 247 -25.96 -12.05 -17.96
C VAL A 247 -27.15 -11.10 -18.12
N ASP A 248 -28.35 -11.65 -18.36
CA ASP A 248 -29.57 -10.85 -18.49
C ASP A 248 -29.90 -10.07 -17.19
N TYR A 249 -29.65 -10.71 -16.03
CA TYR A 249 -29.81 -10.05 -14.74
C TYR A 249 -28.86 -8.86 -14.60
N PHE A 250 -27.59 -9.03 -14.97
CA PHE A 250 -26.62 -7.93 -14.99
C PHE A 250 -27.09 -6.78 -15.86
N GLU A 251 -27.47 -7.07 -17.10
CA GLU A 251 -27.90 -6.06 -18.08
C GLU A 251 -29.15 -5.29 -17.63
N ALA A 252 -30.10 -5.98 -16.99
CA ALA A 252 -31.30 -5.38 -16.46
C ALA A 252 -31.08 -4.48 -15.22
N HIS A 253 -30.00 -4.71 -14.49
CA HIS A 253 -29.77 -4.04 -13.20
C HIS A 253 -28.56 -3.11 -13.16
N GLN A 254 -27.59 -3.22 -14.10
CA GLN A 254 -26.34 -2.45 -14.07
C GLN A 254 -26.54 -0.93 -13.93
N SER A 255 -27.63 -0.39 -14.47
CA SER A 255 -27.93 1.05 -14.40
C SER A 255 -28.27 1.54 -12.99
N LYS A 256 -28.60 0.63 -12.06
CA LYS A 256 -28.91 0.94 -10.65
C LYS A 256 -27.66 0.99 -9.76
N PHE A 257 -26.52 0.53 -10.27
CA PHE A 257 -25.26 0.43 -9.54
C PHE A 257 -24.20 1.34 -10.13
N SER A 258 -23.35 1.87 -9.29
CA SER A 258 -22.08 2.44 -9.69
C SER A 258 -21.07 1.32 -9.87
N ILE A 259 -20.62 1.10 -11.11
CA ILE A 259 -19.78 -0.02 -11.49
C ILE A 259 -18.48 0.50 -12.11
N GLU A 260 -17.34 0.18 -11.53
CA GLU A 260 -16.03 0.55 -12.05
C GLU A 260 -15.09 -0.64 -12.20
N LYS A 261 -14.01 -0.44 -12.94
CA LYS A 261 -12.96 -1.42 -13.15
C LYS A 261 -11.66 -0.94 -12.55
N LEU A 262 -11.07 -1.74 -11.64
CA LEU A 262 -9.73 -1.51 -11.07
C LEU A 262 -8.72 -2.39 -11.79
N VAL A 263 -7.66 -1.78 -12.30
CA VAL A 263 -6.57 -2.48 -13.00
C VAL A 263 -5.24 -2.15 -12.32
N PRO A 264 -4.67 -3.09 -11.55
CA PRO A 264 -3.30 -2.98 -11.06
C PRO A 264 -2.30 -2.95 -12.21
N ALA A 265 -1.51 -1.84 -12.31
CA ALA A 265 -0.65 -1.60 -13.45
C ALA A 265 0.71 -0.96 -13.10
N SER A 266 1.11 -0.96 -11.84
CA SER A 266 2.34 -0.30 -11.35
C SER A 266 3.64 -1.02 -11.70
N GLY A 267 3.60 -2.29 -12.16
CA GLY A 267 4.79 -3.10 -12.41
C GLY A 267 5.48 -2.81 -13.74
N ALA A 268 6.81 -2.59 -13.72
CA ALA A 268 7.63 -2.55 -14.92
C ALA A 268 7.67 -3.92 -15.63
N ALA A 269 7.95 -3.89 -16.94
CA ALA A 269 7.98 -5.10 -17.77
C ALA A 269 9.29 -5.92 -17.65
N SER A 270 10.14 -5.62 -16.68
CA SER A 270 11.47 -6.23 -16.53
C SER A 270 11.49 -7.77 -16.57
N ARG A 271 10.48 -8.42 -15.95
CA ARG A 271 10.36 -9.88 -15.99
C ARG A 271 9.98 -10.41 -17.38
N MET A 272 9.25 -9.63 -18.17
CA MET A 272 8.77 -10.00 -19.50
C MET A 272 9.94 -10.22 -20.50
N PHE A 273 11.02 -9.45 -20.31
CA PHE A 273 12.18 -9.46 -21.19
C PHE A 273 13.45 -10.07 -20.55
N LYS A 274 13.34 -10.70 -19.38
CA LYS A 274 14.49 -11.18 -18.63
C LYS A 274 15.45 -12.04 -19.46
N PHE A 275 14.94 -13.02 -20.19
CA PHE A 275 15.79 -13.92 -20.97
C PHE A 275 16.53 -13.20 -22.14
N LEU A 276 16.00 -12.06 -22.62
CA LEU A 276 16.66 -11.21 -23.61
C LEU A 276 17.76 -10.37 -22.97
N VAL A 277 17.56 -9.92 -21.74
CA VAL A 277 18.62 -9.23 -20.96
C VAL A 277 19.76 -10.20 -20.66
N ASP A 278 19.44 -11.43 -20.24
CA ASP A 278 20.43 -12.46 -19.98
C ASP A 278 21.21 -12.79 -21.28
N PHE A 279 20.52 -12.81 -22.44
CA PHE A 279 21.15 -12.99 -23.75
C PHE A 279 22.12 -11.84 -24.06
N LEU A 280 21.73 -10.58 -23.94
CA LEU A 280 22.62 -9.43 -24.22
C LEU A 280 23.86 -9.39 -23.31
N ASN A 281 23.70 -9.80 -22.04
CA ASN A 281 24.80 -9.76 -21.07
C ASN A 281 25.80 -10.92 -21.24
N GLU A 282 25.37 -12.08 -21.74
CA GLU A 282 26.16 -13.31 -21.72
C GLU A 282 26.60 -13.78 -23.09
N PHE A 283 25.89 -13.38 -24.17
CA PHE A 283 26.25 -13.74 -25.53
C PHE A 283 27.44 -12.94 -26.01
N LYS A 284 28.41 -13.63 -26.59
CA LYS A 284 29.63 -13.01 -27.12
C LYS A 284 29.55 -12.89 -28.64
N LEU A 285 29.09 -11.74 -29.09
CA LEU A 285 28.99 -11.43 -30.51
C LEU A 285 30.38 -11.67 -31.18
N HIS A 286 30.40 -12.27 -32.37
CA HIS A 286 31.57 -12.68 -33.15
C HIS A 286 32.42 -13.83 -32.54
N SER A 287 32.13 -14.31 -31.33
CA SER A 287 32.88 -15.41 -30.71
C SER A 287 32.14 -16.71 -30.63
N GLU A 288 30.81 -16.68 -30.61
CA GLU A 288 29.93 -17.85 -30.66
C GLU A 288 28.71 -17.57 -31.54
N THR A 289 28.01 -18.61 -32.01
CA THR A 289 26.73 -18.45 -32.70
C THR A 289 25.58 -18.45 -31.70
N ILE A 290 24.45 -17.84 -32.07
CA ILE A 290 23.24 -17.87 -31.22
C ILE A 290 22.80 -19.32 -30.95
N ASN A 291 22.90 -20.22 -31.94
CA ASN A 291 22.58 -21.64 -31.74
C ASN A 291 23.52 -22.27 -30.68
N ALA A 292 24.81 -21.95 -30.69
CA ALA A 292 25.75 -22.42 -29.65
C ALA A 292 25.37 -21.90 -28.26
N TYR A 293 25.03 -20.62 -28.18
CA TYR A 293 24.54 -20.00 -26.93
C TYR A 293 23.27 -20.69 -26.42
N VAL A 294 22.24 -20.85 -27.28
CA VAL A 294 20.97 -21.51 -26.94
C VAL A 294 21.19 -22.92 -26.39
N ASN A 295 22.08 -23.69 -27.04
CA ASN A 295 22.39 -25.07 -26.60
C ASN A 295 23.15 -25.06 -25.24
N ARG A 296 24.12 -24.18 -25.07
CA ARG A 296 24.94 -24.05 -23.85
C ARG A 296 24.11 -23.63 -22.64
N LYS A 297 23.21 -22.67 -22.84
CA LYS A 297 22.37 -22.10 -21.78
C LYS A 297 21.01 -22.76 -21.63
N LYS A 298 20.64 -23.64 -22.54
CA LYS A 298 19.28 -24.20 -22.66
C LYS A 298 18.20 -23.11 -22.81
N ALA A 299 18.55 -22.03 -23.54
CA ALA A 299 17.74 -20.83 -23.70
C ALA A 299 16.61 -21.03 -24.73
N SER A 300 15.68 -21.94 -24.44
CA SER A 300 14.54 -22.25 -25.31
C SER A 300 13.64 -21.04 -25.58
N GLU A 301 13.45 -20.15 -24.59
CA GLU A 301 12.67 -18.92 -24.75
C GLU A 301 13.27 -18.01 -25.83
N LEU A 302 14.61 -17.85 -25.87
CA LEU A 302 15.27 -17.11 -26.92
C LEU A 302 15.04 -17.71 -28.30
N SER A 303 15.12 -19.04 -28.43
CA SER A 303 14.84 -19.73 -29.69
C SER A 303 13.42 -19.46 -30.18
N VAL A 304 12.42 -19.57 -29.30
CA VAL A 304 11.02 -19.25 -29.62
C VAL A 304 10.84 -17.80 -30.05
N PHE A 305 11.47 -16.85 -29.34
CA PHE A 305 11.45 -15.43 -29.67
C PHE A 305 11.99 -15.18 -31.10
N LEU A 306 13.16 -15.71 -31.41
CA LEU A 306 13.81 -15.48 -32.70
C LEU A 306 13.05 -16.13 -33.87
N VAL A 307 12.47 -17.30 -33.66
CA VAL A 307 11.62 -17.98 -34.69
C VAL A 307 10.34 -17.17 -34.95
N GLY A 308 9.78 -16.56 -33.90
CA GLY A 308 8.53 -15.80 -33.99
C GLY A 308 8.72 -14.29 -34.19
N ILE A 309 9.95 -13.79 -34.37
CA ILE A 309 10.29 -12.37 -34.25
C ILE A 309 9.44 -11.44 -35.14
N GLU A 310 9.17 -11.85 -36.36
CA GLU A 310 8.36 -11.08 -37.32
C GLU A 310 6.87 -11.00 -36.99
N LYS A 311 6.41 -11.81 -36.04
CA LYS A 311 5.00 -11.84 -35.61
C LYS A 311 4.71 -10.86 -34.45
N PHE A 312 5.76 -10.26 -33.87
CA PHE A 312 5.53 -9.26 -32.83
C PHE A 312 5.04 -7.94 -33.41
N PRO A 313 4.08 -7.28 -32.79
CA PRO A 313 3.51 -6.02 -33.31
C PRO A 313 4.53 -4.89 -33.46
N PHE A 314 5.60 -4.93 -32.70
CA PHE A 314 6.69 -3.93 -32.71
C PHE A 314 7.84 -4.26 -33.67
N TYR A 315 7.77 -5.38 -34.39
CA TYR A 315 8.90 -5.85 -35.23
C TYR A 315 9.33 -4.82 -36.25
N THR A 316 8.38 -4.28 -37.01
CA THR A 316 8.68 -3.33 -38.11
C THR A 316 9.35 -2.07 -37.59
N ASP A 317 8.83 -1.51 -36.50
CA ASP A 317 9.36 -0.26 -35.92
C ASP A 317 10.77 -0.46 -35.36
N VAL A 318 10.97 -1.55 -34.60
CA VAL A 318 12.30 -1.87 -34.04
C VAL A 318 13.29 -2.18 -35.14
N LEU A 319 12.90 -2.91 -36.19
CA LEU A 319 13.79 -3.22 -37.30
C LEU A 319 14.20 -1.96 -38.08
N GLN A 320 13.25 -1.05 -38.30
CA GLN A 320 13.52 0.20 -38.98
C GLN A 320 14.53 1.07 -38.20
N GLU A 321 14.33 1.18 -36.90
CA GLU A 321 15.24 1.91 -36.02
C GLU A 321 16.62 1.23 -35.97
N THR A 322 16.68 -0.10 -35.86
CA THR A 322 17.93 -0.85 -35.87
C THR A 322 18.72 -0.62 -37.16
N LYS A 323 18.04 -0.59 -38.32
CA LYS A 323 18.67 -0.31 -39.63
C LYS A 323 19.19 1.12 -39.71
N SER A 324 18.49 2.08 -39.13
CA SER A 324 18.91 3.49 -39.13
C SER A 324 20.16 3.72 -38.31
N GLU A 325 20.41 2.91 -37.29
CA GLU A 325 21.58 3.03 -36.39
C GLU A 325 22.84 2.35 -36.93
N HIS A 326 22.68 1.34 -37.77
CA HIS A 326 23.80 0.49 -38.21
C HIS A 326 23.99 0.55 -39.72
N GLU A 327 24.93 1.39 -40.16
CA GLU A 327 25.31 1.42 -41.58
C GLU A 327 25.74 0.01 -42.04
N GLY A 328 25.20 -0.44 -43.19
CA GLY A 328 25.51 -1.77 -43.71
C GLY A 328 24.77 -2.93 -43.01
N PHE A 329 23.74 -2.67 -42.23
CA PHE A 329 22.95 -3.70 -41.51
C PHE A 329 22.57 -4.90 -42.39
N ASP A 330 22.24 -4.66 -43.66
CA ASP A 330 21.82 -5.75 -44.56
C ASP A 330 22.94 -6.74 -44.83
N ALA A 331 24.21 -6.35 -44.69
CA ALA A 331 25.41 -7.20 -44.85
C ALA A 331 25.78 -7.97 -43.55
N PHE A 332 25.18 -7.67 -42.41
CA PHE A 332 25.46 -8.36 -41.15
C PHE A 332 25.03 -9.84 -41.20
N SER A 333 25.69 -10.67 -40.41
CA SER A 333 25.24 -12.04 -40.19
C SER A 333 23.85 -12.08 -39.55
N GLN A 334 23.10 -13.16 -39.68
CA GLN A 334 21.80 -13.27 -39.07
C GLN A 334 21.86 -13.16 -37.54
N ASP A 335 22.89 -13.73 -36.93
CA ASP A 335 23.12 -13.65 -35.48
C ASP A 335 23.36 -12.21 -35.03
N GLU A 336 24.11 -11.44 -35.78
CA GLU A 336 24.36 -10.02 -35.51
C GLU A 336 23.07 -9.19 -35.68
N LYS A 337 22.28 -9.45 -36.73
CA LYS A 337 20.99 -8.78 -36.93
C LYS A 337 20.05 -9.01 -35.74
N TYR A 338 19.96 -10.23 -35.24
CA TYR A 338 19.17 -10.54 -34.07
C TYR A 338 19.70 -9.86 -32.79
N TYR A 339 21.01 -9.87 -32.59
CA TYR A 339 21.62 -9.21 -31.45
C TYR A 339 21.29 -7.70 -31.43
N ARG A 340 21.54 -7.02 -32.57
CA ARG A 340 21.26 -5.58 -32.69
C ARG A 340 19.78 -5.25 -32.55
N PHE A 341 18.89 -6.07 -33.08
CA PHE A 341 17.45 -5.93 -32.89
C PHE A 341 17.07 -5.94 -31.40
N VAL A 342 17.55 -6.92 -30.64
CA VAL A 342 17.27 -7.02 -29.20
C VAL A 342 17.90 -5.85 -28.44
N GLU A 343 19.12 -5.46 -28.81
CA GLU A 343 19.82 -4.31 -28.22
C GLU A 343 19.01 -3.01 -28.42
N THR A 344 18.57 -2.69 -29.63
CA THR A 344 17.73 -1.52 -29.94
C THR A 344 16.41 -1.54 -29.19
N MET A 345 15.75 -2.71 -29.15
CA MET A 345 14.46 -2.86 -28.45
C MET A 345 14.55 -2.58 -26.94
N LEU A 346 15.64 -3.00 -26.29
CA LEU A 346 15.81 -2.85 -24.84
C LEU A 346 16.60 -1.59 -24.45
N SER A 347 17.22 -0.91 -25.40
CA SER A 347 18.04 0.30 -25.15
C SER A 347 17.21 1.43 -24.53
N PRO A 348 17.64 2.01 -23.38
CA PRO A 348 16.97 3.16 -22.76
C PRO A 348 16.91 4.41 -23.67
N ALA A 349 17.85 4.54 -24.58
CA ALA A 349 17.89 5.64 -25.54
C ALA A 349 16.90 5.48 -26.72
N LYS A 350 16.25 4.33 -26.84
CA LYS A 350 15.39 3.96 -27.97
C LYS A 350 13.99 3.55 -27.49
N PHE A 351 13.68 2.26 -27.58
CA PHE A 351 12.34 1.79 -27.21
C PHE A 351 12.16 1.60 -25.71
N ASP A 352 13.22 1.30 -25.00
CA ASP A 352 13.23 1.12 -23.54
C ASP A 352 12.11 0.21 -22.99
N PHE A 353 11.85 -0.91 -23.68
CA PHE A 353 10.75 -1.80 -23.28
C PHE A 353 10.94 -2.44 -21.91
N LEU A 354 12.19 -2.54 -21.45
CA LEU A 354 12.54 -3.11 -20.17
C LEU A 354 12.01 -2.29 -18.98
N ASN A 355 12.11 -0.96 -19.07
CA ASN A 355 11.74 -0.05 -17.98
C ASN A 355 10.31 0.47 -18.11
N LYS A 356 9.69 0.34 -19.26
CA LYS A 356 8.28 0.72 -19.46
C LYS A 356 7.33 -0.20 -18.71
N PRO A 357 6.20 0.31 -18.19
CA PRO A 357 5.16 -0.53 -17.62
C PRO A 357 4.46 -1.34 -18.71
N LYS A 358 4.02 -2.55 -18.38
CA LYS A 358 3.34 -3.45 -19.33
C LYS A 358 2.17 -2.78 -20.05
N GLY A 359 1.45 -1.89 -19.37
CA GLY A 359 0.25 -1.23 -19.89
C GLY A 359 0.45 -0.44 -21.18
N VAL A 360 1.65 0.11 -21.40
CA VAL A 360 1.98 0.95 -22.57
C VAL A 360 2.71 0.20 -23.68
N LEU A 361 3.07 -1.05 -23.46
CA LEU A 361 3.79 -1.84 -24.47
C LEU A 361 2.89 -2.23 -25.64
N PRO A 362 3.44 -2.36 -26.85
CA PRO A 362 2.72 -2.81 -28.04
C PRO A 362 2.42 -4.32 -27.94
N PHE A 363 1.15 -4.69 -27.66
CA PHE A 363 0.76 -6.07 -27.48
C PHE A 363 0.12 -6.68 -28.74
N HIS A 364 -0.69 -5.90 -29.47
CA HIS A 364 -1.45 -6.43 -30.59
C HIS A 364 -1.41 -5.51 -31.81
N GLN A 365 -1.43 -6.12 -33.01
CA GLN A 365 -1.61 -5.42 -34.28
C GLN A 365 -3.06 -5.53 -34.73
N GLU A 366 -3.83 -4.44 -34.67
CA GLU A 366 -5.22 -4.35 -35.15
C GLU A 366 -5.27 -3.61 -36.48
N LYS A 367 -5.47 -4.31 -37.58
CA LYS A 367 -5.46 -3.72 -38.92
C LYS A 367 -4.25 -2.84 -39.13
N GLU A 368 -4.43 -1.52 -39.08
CA GLU A 368 -3.36 -0.53 -39.30
C GLU A 368 -2.82 0.07 -37.99
N ALA A 369 -3.37 -0.30 -36.82
CA ALA A 369 -2.98 0.28 -35.53
C ALA A 369 -2.36 -0.75 -34.59
N ILE A 370 -1.30 -0.35 -33.89
CA ILE A 370 -0.72 -1.11 -32.78
C ILE A 370 -1.49 -0.73 -31.50
N THR A 371 -1.96 -1.73 -30.75
CA THR A 371 -2.74 -1.52 -29.53
C THR A 371 -2.01 -2.03 -28.30
N THR A 372 -2.24 -1.34 -27.18
CA THR A 372 -1.63 -1.62 -25.87
C THR A 372 -2.61 -2.31 -24.93
N PRO A 373 -2.16 -2.90 -23.81
CA PRO A 373 -3.04 -3.39 -22.75
C PRO A 373 -4.03 -2.33 -22.24
N ILE A 374 -3.59 -1.07 -22.06
CA ILE A 374 -4.47 0.03 -21.67
C ILE A 374 -5.65 0.13 -22.64
N TYR A 375 -5.39 0.18 -23.93
CA TYR A 375 -6.45 0.27 -24.93
C TYR A 375 -7.46 -0.88 -24.81
N LYS A 376 -6.98 -2.12 -24.60
CA LYS A 376 -7.87 -3.28 -24.40
C LYS A 376 -8.71 -3.15 -23.13
N HIS A 377 -8.13 -2.68 -22.05
CA HIS A 377 -8.86 -2.45 -20.80
C HIS A 377 -9.90 -1.33 -20.91
N LEU A 378 -9.64 -0.28 -21.69
CA LEU A 378 -10.61 0.76 -21.99
C LEU A 378 -11.80 0.20 -22.78
N LYS A 379 -11.54 -0.60 -23.80
CA LYS A 379 -12.60 -1.29 -24.57
C LYS A 379 -13.46 -2.22 -23.70
N GLU A 380 -12.83 -2.98 -22.79
CA GLU A 380 -13.57 -3.81 -21.85
C GLU A 380 -14.43 -2.96 -20.89
N ALA A 381 -13.92 -1.83 -20.38
CA ALA A 381 -14.67 -0.95 -19.48
C ALA A 381 -15.96 -0.43 -20.12
N GLN A 382 -15.94 -0.11 -21.42
CA GLN A 382 -17.14 0.32 -22.16
C GLN A 382 -18.26 -0.74 -22.14
N ALA A 383 -17.92 -2.01 -21.99
CA ALA A 383 -18.88 -3.10 -22.11
C ALA A 383 -19.68 -3.37 -20.81
N TYR A 384 -19.15 -3.01 -19.63
CA TYR A 384 -19.76 -3.40 -18.36
C TYR A 384 -19.58 -2.42 -17.19
N THR A 385 -18.91 -1.26 -17.35
CA THR A 385 -18.81 -0.26 -16.28
C THR A 385 -19.87 0.82 -16.41
N ASN A 386 -20.24 1.42 -15.28
CA ASN A 386 -21.16 2.55 -15.22
C ASN A 386 -20.96 3.32 -13.91
N VAL A 387 -20.48 4.56 -14.00
CA VAL A 387 -20.41 5.49 -12.87
C VAL A 387 -21.14 6.78 -13.29
N LYS A 388 -22.30 7.02 -12.72
CA LYS A 388 -23.14 8.19 -13.06
C LYS A 388 -23.42 8.33 -14.57
N GLY A 389 -23.61 7.20 -15.26
CA GLY A 389 -23.92 7.17 -16.69
C GLY A 389 -22.70 7.29 -17.61
N LYS A 390 -21.48 7.20 -17.08
CA LYS A 390 -20.23 7.16 -17.84
C LYS A 390 -19.51 5.86 -17.62
N TYR A 391 -18.74 5.39 -18.60
CA TYR A 391 -17.81 4.28 -18.45
C TYR A 391 -16.63 4.74 -17.58
N HIS A 392 -16.20 3.89 -16.65
CA HIS A 392 -15.16 4.29 -15.71
C HIS A 392 -14.12 3.18 -15.49
N ILE A 393 -12.86 3.57 -15.46
CA ILE A 393 -11.74 2.69 -15.15
C ILE A 393 -10.75 3.39 -14.22
N HIS A 394 -10.20 2.62 -13.27
CA HIS A 394 -9.20 3.09 -12.35
C HIS A 394 -7.92 2.26 -12.51
N PHE A 395 -6.81 2.92 -12.83
CA PHE A 395 -5.49 2.29 -12.88
C PHE A 395 -4.69 2.60 -11.62
N THR A 396 -4.06 1.59 -11.04
CA THR A 396 -2.99 1.84 -10.07
C THR A 396 -1.66 1.85 -10.80
N VAL A 397 -0.94 2.96 -10.74
CA VAL A 397 0.32 3.18 -11.46
C VAL A 397 1.43 3.58 -10.50
N SER A 398 2.69 3.54 -10.92
CA SER A 398 3.77 4.21 -10.22
C SER A 398 3.93 5.64 -10.73
N GLU A 399 4.36 6.56 -9.84
CA GLU A 399 4.53 7.98 -10.18
C GLU A 399 5.43 8.18 -11.41
N GLU A 400 6.51 7.40 -11.49
CA GLU A 400 7.49 7.42 -12.60
C GLU A 400 6.92 7.02 -13.97
N HIS A 401 5.80 6.26 -14.00
CA HIS A 401 5.18 5.77 -15.22
C HIS A 401 3.93 6.56 -15.64
N MET A 402 3.51 7.54 -14.85
CA MET A 402 2.26 8.26 -15.05
C MET A 402 2.18 8.98 -16.40
N GLU A 403 3.28 9.59 -16.84
CA GLU A 403 3.34 10.34 -18.11
C GLU A 403 3.04 9.41 -19.29
N GLY A 404 3.73 8.26 -19.39
CA GLY A 404 3.50 7.29 -20.47
C GLY A 404 2.09 6.69 -20.47
N PHE A 405 1.48 6.50 -19.27
CA PHE A 405 0.08 6.08 -19.18
C PHE A 405 -0.87 7.14 -19.72
N SER A 406 -0.67 8.41 -19.30
CA SER A 406 -1.53 9.53 -19.72
C SER A 406 -1.47 9.75 -21.23
N GLU A 407 -0.30 9.62 -21.84
CA GLU A 407 -0.12 9.75 -23.30
C GLU A 407 -0.93 8.68 -24.06
N VAL A 408 -0.87 7.43 -23.64
CA VAL A 408 -1.64 6.34 -24.28
C VAL A 408 -3.14 6.56 -24.11
N VAL A 409 -3.59 7.01 -22.94
CA VAL A 409 -5.02 7.28 -22.68
C VAL A 409 -5.51 8.46 -23.53
N LEU A 410 -4.75 9.55 -23.63
CA LEU A 410 -5.10 10.71 -24.44
C LEU A 410 -5.23 10.37 -25.93
N ASN A 411 -4.42 9.45 -26.43
CA ASN A 411 -4.45 8.97 -27.80
C ASN A 411 -5.50 7.86 -28.04
N SER A 412 -6.22 7.45 -26.98
CA SER A 412 -7.27 6.45 -27.03
C SER A 412 -8.68 7.08 -27.11
N ASP A 413 -9.72 6.25 -27.19
CA ASP A 413 -11.11 6.68 -27.19
C ASP A 413 -11.50 7.38 -25.89
N ASN A 414 -11.88 8.66 -25.97
CA ASN A 414 -12.21 9.54 -24.84
C ASN A 414 -13.61 9.30 -24.22
N THR A 415 -14.26 8.18 -24.52
CA THR A 415 -15.59 7.85 -23.97
C THR A 415 -15.54 7.27 -22.57
N VAL A 416 -14.34 6.84 -22.11
CA VAL A 416 -14.10 6.24 -20.79
C VAL A 416 -13.45 7.27 -19.86
N ASP A 417 -14.04 7.47 -18.71
CA ASP A 417 -13.47 8.29 -17.64
C ASP A 417 -12.37 7.50 -16.91
N VAL A 418 -11.14 8.00 -16.93
CA VAL A 418 -9.96 7.30 -16.41
C VAL A 418 -9.46 7.98 -15.14
N ALA A 419 -9.43 7.23 -14.05
CA ALA A 419 -8.84 7.66 -12.79
C ALA A 419 -7.52 6.91 -12.52
N TYR A 420 -6.66 7.55 -11.73
CA TYR A 420 -5.37 6.98 -11.33
C TYR A 420 -5.18 7.04 -9.82
N SER A 421 -4.50 6.07 -9.28
CA SER A 421 -3.96 6.12 -7.93
C SER A 421 -2.56 5.54 -7.89
N PHE A 422 -1.79 5.95 -6.87
CA PHE A 422 -0.46 5.43 -6.60
C PHE A 422 -0.51 4.49 -5.40
N GLN A 423 0.43 3.58 -5.32
CA GLN A 423 0.61 2.80 -4.11
C GLN A 423 1.09 3.75 -3.00
N ASP A 424 0.38 3.74 -1.88
CA ASP A 424 0.72 4.60 -0.74
C ASP A 424 2.04 4.14 -0.09
N LYS A 425 2.98 5.07 0.09
CA LYS A 425 4.27 4.83 0.77
C LYS A 425 4.09 4.36 2.23
N ALA A 426 2.94 4.64 2.83
CA ALA A 426 2.58 4.12 4.16
C ALA A 426 2.45 2.58 4.18
N THR A 427 2.20 1.95 3.02
CA THR A 427 2.12 0.50 2.85
C THR A 427 3.46 -0.20 2.65
N ASP A 428 4.54 0.57 2.50
CA ASP A 428 5.87 -0.02 2.37
C ASP A 428 6.26 -0.76 3.65
N THR A 429 6.96 -1.86 3.48
CA THR A 429 7.39 -2.73 4.58
C THR A 429 8.84 -2.50 4.95
N LEU A 430 9.15 -2.62 6.23
CA LEU A 430 10.50 -2.50 6.74
C LEU A 430 11.35 -3.68 6.22
N ALA A 431 12.55 -3.39 5.71
CA ALA A 431 13.53 -4.42 5.43
C ALA A 431 14.42 -4.66 6.65
N VAL A 432 14.85 -5.92 6.85
CA VAL A 432 15.79 -6.29 7.90
C VAL A 432 16.99 -7.01 7.30
N GLY A 433 18.11 -7.01 8.01
CA GLY A 433 19.27 -7.82 7.68
C GLY A 433 19.02 -9.32 7.91
N VAL A 434 20.03 -10.13 7.65
CA VAL A 434 19.98 -11.59 7.93
C VAL A 434 19.84 -11.91 9.41
N ASP A 435 20.26 -11.00 10.28
CA ASP A 435 20.18 -11.02 11.74
C ASP A 435 18.81 -10.56 12.30
N ASN A 436 17.87 -10.20 11.44
CA ASN A 436 16.56 -9.62 11.74
C ASN A 436 16.58 -8.19 12.30
N GLU A 437 17.75 -7.53 12.35
CA GLU A 437 17.83 -6.13 12.73
C GLU A 437 17.38 -5.22 11.57
N PRO A 438 16.76 -4.06 11.84
CA PRO A 438 16.33 -3.11 10.81
C PRO A 438 17.48 -2.70 9.88
N PHE A 439 17.30 -2.93 8.58
CA PHE A 439 18.33 -2.59 7.60
C PHE A 439 18.38 -1.07 7.37
N ARG A 440 19.60 -0.51 7.42
CA ARG A 440 19.84 0.92 7.26
C ARG A 440 20.61 1.21 5.98
N LEU A 441 20.27 2.34 5.35
CA LEU A 441 21.01 2.91 4.23
C LEU A 441 22.29 3.59 4.73
N GLU A 442 23.14 4.02 3.82
CA GLU A 442 24.45 4.67 4.14
C GLU A 442 24.29 5.96 4.95
N ASP A 443 23.16 6.67 4.79
CA ASP A 443 22.81 7.86 5.57
C ASP A 443 22.22 7.55 6.96
N GLY A 444 22.14 6.27 7.33
CA GLY A 444 21.58 5.79 8.60
C GLY A 444 20.06 5.66 8.62
N SER A 445 19.35 6.06 7.57
CA SER A 445 17.89 5.93 7.48
C SER A 445 17.45 4.47 7.35
N LEU A 446 16.23 4.16 7.79
CA LEU A 446 15.61 2.85 7.63
C LEU A 446 15.29 2.58 6.16
N PHE A 447 15.53 1.36 5.71
CA PHE A 447 15.18 0.96 4.35
C PHE A 447 13.78 0.32 4.31
N PHE A 448 12.88 0.98 3.57
CA PHE A 448 11.54 0.48 3.30
C PHE A 448 11.43 -0.01 1.86
N ARG A 449 10.59 -1.00 1.64
CA ARG A 449 10.31 -1.59 0.33
C ARG A 449 8.82 -1.60 0.05
N PRO A 450 8.43 -1.49 -1.24
CA PRO A 450 7.04 -1.70 -1.64
C PRO A 450 6.50 -3.03 -1.10
N GLY A 451 5.33 -2.98 -0.48
CA GLY A 451 4.68 -4.13 0.16
C GLY A 451 4.11 -5.17 -0.80
N GLY A 452 4.36 -5.05 -2.11
CA GLY A 452 3.82 -5.91 -3.15
C GLY A 452 2.36 -5.60 -3.48
N HIS A 453 1.70 -6.51 -4.21
CA HIS A 453 0.31 -6.29 -4.63
C HIS A 453 -0.71 -6.29 -3.47
N GLY A 454 -0.32 -6.73 -2.29
CA GLY A 454 -1.15 -6.63 -1.08
C GLY A 454 -1.44 -5.18 -0.65
N ALA A 455 -0.51 -4.26 -0.93
CA ALA A 455 -0.70 -2.84 -0.69
C ALA A 455 -1.90 -2.25 -1.43
N LEU A 456 -2.29 -2.85 -2.54
CA LEU A 456 -3.41 -2.39 -3.39
C LEU A 456 -4.79 -2.52 -2.72
N ILE A 457 -4.89 -3.19 -1.57
CA ILE A 457 -6.14 -3.18 -0.78
C ILE A 457 -6.51 -1.75 -0.36
N GLN A 458 -5.53 -0.87 -0.10
CA GLN A 458 -5.79 0.54 0.19
C GLN A 458 -6.31 1.29 -1.03
N ASN A 459 -5.78 1.01 -2.24
CA ASN A 459 -6.31 1.61 -3.47
C ASN A 459 -7.77 1.18 -3.70
N LEU A 460 -8.09 -0.12 -3.53
CA LEU A 460 -9.46 -0.60 -3.59
C LEU A 460 -10.34 0.04 -2.50
N ASN A 461 -9.79 0.20 -1.28
CA ASN A 461 -10.46 0.83 -0.16
C ASN A 461 -10.78 2.32 -0.39
N GLN A 462 -10.13 3.01 -1.32
CA GLN A 462 -10.42 4.40 -1.68
C GLN A 462 -11.59 4.54 -2.66
N LEU A 463 -11.92 3.49 -3.43
CA LEU A 463 -12.99 3.52 -4.41
C LEU A 463 -14.36 3.66 -3.73
N THR A 464 -15.30 4.31 -4.39
CA THR A 464 -16.62 4.62 -3.85
C THR A 464 -17.77 3.91 -4.57
N SER A 465 -17.48 3.16 -5.61
CA SER A 465 -18.45 2.43 -6.41
C SER A 465 -19.09 1.27 -5.63
N ASP A 466 -20.27 0.83 -6.06
CA ASP A 466 -21.00 -0.27 -5.43
C ASP A 466 -20.39 -1.62 -5.82
N VAL A 467 -19.94 -1.73 -7.06
CA VAL A 467 -19.36 -2.93 -7.66
C VAL A 467 -18.02 -2.59 -8.32
N VAL A 468 -16.99 -3.34 -8.00
CA VAL A 468 -15.64 -3.14 -8.56
C VAL A 468 -15.15 -4.42 -9.23
N PHE A 469 -14.90 -4.35 -10.55
CA PHE A 469 -14.22 -5.42 -11.28
C PHE A 469 -12.71 -5.27 -11.13
N VAL A 470 -12.01 -6.35 -10.78
CA VAL A 470 -10.54 -6.35 -10.65
C VAL A 470 -9.95 -7.30 -11.69
N LYS A 471 -8.99 -6.82 -12.48
CA LYS A 471 -8.29 -7.60 -13.51
C LYS A 471 -6.86 -7.11 -13.67
N ASN A 472 -5.90 -8.02 -13.84
CA ASN A 472 -4.51 -7.64 -14.08
C ASN A 472 -4.32 -6.97 -15.43
N ILE A 473 -3.39 -6.00 -15.50
CA ILE A 473 -3.06 -5.22 -16.71
C ILE A 473 -2.65 -6.12 -17.89
N ASP A 474 -1.99 -7.24 -17.64
CA ASP A 474 -1.45 -8.13 -18.66
C ASP A 474 -2.40 -9.25 -19.10
N ASN A 475 -3.58 -9.39 -18.47
CA ASN A 475 -4.59 -10.34 -18.88
C ASN A 475 -5.54 -9.72 -19.93
N VAL A 476 -5.05 -9.61 -21.15
CA VAL A 476 -5.78 -9.08 -22.30
C VAL A 476 -5.62 -10.02 -23.50
N CYS A 477 -6.47 -9.90 -24.50
CA CYS A 477 -6.34 -10.70 -25.72
C CYS A 477 -6.68 -9.92 -26.99
N PHE A 478 -6.27 -10.44 -28.12
CA PHE A 478 -6.70 -9.97 -29.44
C PHE A 478 -8.06 -10.57 -29.82
N ASN A 479 -8.19 -11.87 -29.59
CA ASN A 479 -9.39 -12.64 -29.87
C ASN A 479 -10.27 -12.78 -28.60
N HIS A 480 -11.51 -13.29 -28.74
CA HIS A 480 -12.40 -13.67 -27.64
C HIS A 480 -13.01 -12.52 -26.80
N PHE A 481 -12.98 -11.28 -27.30
CA PHE A 481 -13.50 -10.12 -26.55
C PHE A 481 -14.95 -10.33 -26.07
N GLU A 482 -15.87 -10.74 -26.95
CA GLU A 482 -17.27 -10.96 -26.59
C GLU A 482 -17.46 -12.05 -25.53
N GLY A 483 -16.70 -13.13 -25.65
CA GLY A 483 -16.70 -14.20 -24.64
C GLY A 483 -16.21 -13.71 -23.28
N ILE A 484 -15.13 -12.93 -23.25
CA ILE A 484 -14.62 -12.33 -22.00
C ILE A 484 -15.68 -11.41 -21.38
N VAL A 485 -16.28 -10.52 -22.16
CA VAL A 485 -17.33 -9.61 -21.69
C VAL A 485 -18.55 -10.37 -21.15
N ARG A 486 -18.97 -11.47 -21.82
CA ARG A 486 -20.06 -12.32 -21.34
C ARG A 486 -19.78 -12.83 -19.92
N TYR A 487 -18.59 -13.41 -19.68
CA TYR A 487 -18.25 -13.93 -18.34
C TYR A 487 -18.07 -12.82 -17.30
N LYS A 488 -17.62 -11.63 -17.70
CA LYS A 488 -17.65 -10.46 -16.79
C LYS A 488 -19.07 -10.13 -16.33
N LYS A 489 -20.01 -10.05 -17.27
CA LYS A 489 -21.41 -9.79 -16.96
C LYS A 489 -22.03 -10.90 -16.11
N LEU A 490 -21.68 -12.17 -16.39
CA LEU A 490 -22.11 -13.33 -15.59
C LEU A 490 -21.65 -13.18 -14.12
N LEU A 491 -20.35 -12.96 -13.89
CA LEU A 491 -19.81 -12.78 -12.54
C LEU A 491 -20.42 -11.58 -11.82
N GLY A 492 -20.63 -10.47 -12.55
CA GLY A 492 -21.30 -9.28 -12.04
C GLY A 492 -22.78 -9.53 -11.69
N GLY A 493 -23.51 -10.25 -12.54
CA GLY A 493 -24.90 -10.61 -12.30
C GLY A 493 -25.06 -11.50 -11.06
N LEU A 494 -24.19 -12.49 -10.91
CA LEU A 494 -24.15 -13.34 -9.72
C LEU A 494 -23.87 -12.53 -8.45
N LEU A 495 -22.86 -11.63 -8.49
CA LEU A 495 -22.57 -10.77 -7.36
C LEU A 495 -23.79 -9.95 -6.94
N MET A 496 -24.45 -9.29 -7.89
CA MET A 496 -25.63 -8.45 -7.63
C MET A 496 -26.79 -9.24 -7.04
N GLN A 497 -27.02 -10.47 -7.50
CA GLN A 497 -28.06 -11.38 -6.94
C GLN A 497 -27.73 -11.76 -5.50
N LEU A 498 -26.51 -12.23 -5.26
CA LEU A 498 -26.09 -12.66 -3.91
C LEU A 498 -26.06 -11.48 -2.93
N GLN A 499 -25.57 -10.32 -3.35
CA GLN A 499 -25.53 -9.11 -2.51
C GLN A 499 -26.96 -8.66 -2.15
N LYS A 500 -27.90 -8.72 -3.08
CA LYS A 500 -29.30 -8.43 -2.78
C LYS A 500 -29.85 -9.37 -1.72
N GLN A 501 -29.63 -10.68 -1.86
CA GLN A 501 -30.10 -11.67 -0.89
C GLN A 501 -29.44 -11.50 0.49
N ILE A 502 -28.14 -11.18 0.54
CA ILE A 502 -27.43 -10.85 1.77
C ILE A 502 -28.07 -9.62 2.44
N PHE A 503 -28.31 -8.56 1.70
CA PHE A 503 -28.89 -7.32 2.23
C PHE A 503 -30.32 -7.51 2.73
N ASP A 504 -31.12 -8.28 2.00
CA ASP A 504 -32.48 -8.62 2.43
C ASP A 504 -32.45 -9.47 3.71
N SER A 505 -31.54 -10.46 3.82
CA SER A 505 -31.33 -11.28 5.02
C SER A 505 -30.89 -10.42 6.22
N LEU A 506 -29.96 -9.48 6.05
CA LEU A 506 -29.50 -8.60 7.12
C LEU A 506 -30.63 -7.71 7.66
N LYS A 507 -31.46 -7.12 6.78
CA LYS A 507 -32.64 -6.34 7.18
C LYS A 507 -33.64 -7.18 7.95
N VAL A 508 -33.87 -8.40 7.52
CA VAL A 508 -34.78 -9.34 8.23
C VAL A 508 -34.20 -9.73 9.58
N LEU A 509 -32.89 -9.98 9.69
CA LEU A 509 -32.24 -10.30 10.97
C LEU A 509 -32.36 -9.17 12.00
N GLU A 510 -32.43 -7.90 11.60
CA GLU A 510 -32.61 -6.79 12.54
C GLU A 510 -33.94 -6.87 13.29
N THR A 511 -35.01 -7.35 12.66
CA THR A 511 -36.38 -7.23 13.15
C THR A 511 -37.07 -8.56 13.46
N THR A 512 -36.58 -9.68 12.93
CA THR A 512 -37.25 -10.99 13.10
C THR A 512 -37.23 -11.48 14.52
N THR A 513 -38.35 -12.10 14.90
CA THR A 513 -38.53 -12.90 16.13
C THR A 513 -38.87 -14.36 15.80
N ASN A 514 -38.90 -14.71 14.52
CA ASN A 514 -39.32 -16.03 14.05
C ASN A 514 -38.12 -16.97 13.85
N PRO A 515 -38.00 -18.08 14.60
CA PRO A 515 -36.90 -19.03 14.43
C PRO A 515 -36.86 -19.70 13.05
N ALA A 516 -37.97 -19.84 12.33
CA ALA A 516 -37.99 -20.42 10.99
C ALA A 516 -37.16 -19.57 9.98
N VAL A 517 -37.25 -18.26 10.10
CA VAL A 517 -36.49 -17.33 9.27
C VAL A 517 -34.97 -17.48 9.46
N ILE A 518 -34.55 -17.81 10.70
CA ILE A 518 -33.11 -18.09 10.96
C ILE A 518 -32.67 -19.31 10.17
N GLN A 519 -33.49 -20.36 10.07
CA GLN A 519 -33.15 -21.57 9.31
C GLN A 519 -33.06 -21.30 7.79
N GLU A 520 -33.92 -20.45 7.25
CA GLU A 520 -33.85 -20.03 5.84
C GLU A 520 -32.57 -19.27 5.57
N ILE A 521 -32.18 -18.33 6.45
CA ILE A 521 -30.92 -17.57 6.32
C ILE A 521 -29.71 -18.48 6.52
N VAL A 522 -29.78 -19.45 7.41
CA VAL A 522 -28.73 -20.47 7.59
C VAL A 522 -28.55 -21.27 6.28
N ALA A 523 -29.61 -21.77 5.67
CA ALA A 523 -29.55 -22.49 4.41
C ALA A 523 -28.93 -21.64 3.30
N PHE A 524 -29.36 -20.38 3.17
CA PHE A 524 -28.76 -19.44 2.23
C PHE A 524 -27.25 -19.24 2.49
N ALA A 525 -26.85 -19.03 3.74
CA ALA A 525 -25.46 -18.80 4.10
C ALA A 525 -24.56 -20.02 3.82
N THR A 526 -25.08 -21.24 4.11
CA THR A 526 -24.32 -22.49 3.92
C THR A 526 -24.32 -22.94 2.48
N ASP A 527 -25.46 -22.96 1.82
CA ASP A 527 -25.61 -23.60 0.50
C ASP A 527 -25.20 -22.65 -0.65
N GLU A 528 -25.52 -21.35 -0.48
CA GLU A 528 -25.22 -20.37 -1.53
C GLU A 528 -23.89 -19.63 -1.30
N LEU A 529 -23.51 -19.34 -0.06
CA LEU A 529 -22.31 -18.57 0.23
C LEU A 529 -21.13 -19.43 0.72
N ASN A 530 -21.32 -20.75 0.87
CA ASN A 530 -20.32 -21.67 1.42
C ASN A 530 -19.77 -21.22 2.82
N ILE A 531 -20.60 -20.54 3.61
CA ILE A 531 -20.23 -20.11 4.96
C ILE A 531 -20.35 -21.30 5.90
N VAL A 532 -19.24 -21.64 6.56
CA VAL A 532 -19.23 -22.68 7.60
C VAL A 532 -19.61 -22.06 8.93
N LEU A 533 -20.67 -22.56 9.55
CA LEU A 533 -21.13 -22.10 10.86
C LEU A 533 -20.31 -22.72 12.00
N PRO A 534 -20.18 -22.04 13.17
CA PRO A 534 -19.57 -22.61 14.34
C PRO A 534 -20.21 -23.94 14.74
N ARG A 535 -19.42 -24.93 15.19
CA ARG A 535 -19.90 -26.28 15.56
C ARG A 535 -21.05 -26.30 16.54
N ASN A 536 -21.13 -25.31 17.42
CA ASN A 536 -22.16 -25.19 18.46
C ASN A 536 -23.28 -24.23 18.09
N PHE A 537 -23.35 -23.75 16.82
CA PHE A 537 -24.33 -22.73 16.40
C PHE A 537 -25.78 -23.13 16.74
N SER A 538 -26.17 -24.39 16.58
CA SER A 538 -27.52 -24.88 16.90
C SER A 538 -27.87 -24.83 18.41
N LYS A 539 -26.85 -24.72 19.27
CA LYS A 539 -27.00 -24.61 20.72
C LYS A 539 -27.07 -23.16 21.20
N TYR A 540 -26.83 -22.20 20.34
CA TYR A 540 -26.88 -20.77 20.67
C TYR A 540 -28.34 -20.35 20.93
N THR A 541 -28.51 -19.36 21.79
CA THR A 541 -29.81 -18.70 21.95
C THR A 541 -30.21 -18.03 20.64
N PHE A 542 -31.49 -17.80 20.44
CA PHE A 542 -32.03 -17.14 19.25
C PHE A 542 -31.29 -15.81 18.94
N GLU A 543 -31.08 -14.96 19.93
CA GLU A 543 -30.37 -13.69 19.77
C GLU A 543 -28.89 -13.90 19.39
N ASN A 544 -28.22 -14.90 19.97
CA ASN A 544 -26.84 -15.20 19.60
C ASN A 544 -26.75 -15.78 18.19
N GLN A 545 -27.72 -16.57 17.74
CA GLN A 545 -27.78 -17.03 16.34
C GLN A 545 -27.96 -15.85 15.38
N LYS A 546 -28.85 -14.91 15.67
CA LYS A 546 -29.04 -13.66 14.91
C LYS A 546 -27.73 -12.87 14.81
N ASN A 547 -27.11 -12.59 15.95
CA ASN A 547 -25.87 -11.80 16.00
C ASN A 547 -24.73 -12.48 15.22
N GLN A 548 -24.61 -13.80 15.34
CA GLN A 548 -23.59 -14.55 14.61
C GLN A 548 -23.82 -14.51 13.09
N LEU A 549 -25.06 -14.73 12.64
CA LEU A 549 -25.41 -14.63 11.21
C LEU A 549 -25.21 -13.21 10.69
N PHE A 550 -25.58 -12.21 11.47
CA PHE A 550 -25.36 -10.82 11.10
C PHE A 550 -23.86 -10.53 10.89
N GLN A 551 -22.98 -10.96 11.80
CA GLN A 551 -21.54 -10.80 11.66
C GLN A 551 -20.96 -11.57 10.47
N LEU A 552 -21.49 -12.77 10.18
CA LEU A 552 -21.04 -13.59 9.06
C LEU A 552 -21.47 -13.03 7.69
N LEU A 553 -22.63 -12.38 7.62
CA LEU A 553 -23.20 -11.84 6.38
C LEU A 553 -22.82 -10.39 6.12
N ASN A 554 -22.60 -9.57 7.18
CA ASN A 554 -22.24 -8.15 7.01
C ASN A 554 -20.73 -7.98 6.77
N ARG A 555 -20.29 -8.47 5.62
CA ARG A 555 -18.89 -8.44 5.16
C ARG A 555 -18.81 -8.05 3.68
N PRO A 556 -17.67 -7.55 3.21
CA PRO A 556 -17.42 -7.45 1.77
C PRO A 556 -17.58 -8.82 1.10
N ILE A 557 -18.05 -8.82 -0.14
CA ILE A 557 -18.22 -10.03 -0.94
C ILE A 557 -17.40 -9.96 -2.23
N ARG A 558 -16.85 -11.10 -2.65
CA ARG A 558 -16.23 -11.25 -3.96
C ARG A 558 -16.74 -12.50 -4.67
N VAL A 559 -16.96 -12.36 -5.97
CA VAL A 559 -17.18 -13.48 -6.90
C VAL A 559 -15.94 -13.59 -7.78
N CYS A 560 -15.30 -14.75 -7.81
CA CYS A 560 -14.02 -14.97 -8.49
C CYS A 560 -14.18 -16.02 -9.57
N GLY A 561 -13.83 -15.67 -10.81
CA GLY A 561 -13.67 -16.64 -11.90
C GLY A 561 -12.47 -17.55 -11.61
N MET A 562 -12.65 -18.86 -11.81
CA MET A 562 -11.61 -19.87 -11.70
C MET A 562 -11.51 -20.61 -13.02
N VAL A 563 -10.30 -20.80 -13.53
CA VAL A 563 -10.04 -21.58 -14.75
C VAL A 563 -9.41 -22.92 -14.40
N LYS A 564 -9.57 -23.93 -15.27
CA LYS A 564 -8.87 -25.20 -15.14
C LYS A 564 -7.36 -24.96 -15.16
N ASN A 565 -6.65 -25.64 -14.27
CA ASN A 565 -5.20 -25.52 -14.15
C ASN A 565 -4.53 -26.38 -15.23
N GLU A 566 -3.78 -25.74 -16.11
CA GLU A 566 -2.98 -26.42 -17.16
C GLU A 566 -1.47 -26.39 -16.86
N GLY A 567 -1.09 -26.12 -15.59
CA GLY A 567 0.31 -26.04 -15.14
C GLY A 567 0.79 -24.61 -14.88
N GLU A 568 -0.12 -23.65 -14.82
CA GLU A 568 0.21 -22.26 -14.52
C GLU A 568 0.63 -22.09 -13.05
N PRO A 569 1.72 -21.36 -12.77
CA PRO A 569 2.08 -21.02 -11.41
C PRO A 569 1.20 -19.88 -10.89
N GLY A 570 0.74 -19.99 -9.64
CA GLY A 570 -0.04 -18.94 -8.97
C GLY A 570 -0.97 -19.48 -7.90
N GLY A 571 -1.97 -18.68 -7.53
CA GLY A 571 -2.92 -19.03 -6.49
C GLY A 571 -4.05 -19.93 -7.02
N GLY A 572 -4.45 -20.90 -6.21
CA GLY A 572 -5.59 -21.78 -6.47
C GLY A 572 -6.70 -21.63 -5.44
N PRO A 573 -7.91 -22.13 -5.72
CA PRO A 573 -9.01 -22.16 -4.76
C PRO A 573 -8.90 -23.35 -3.81
N PHE A 574 -8.93 -23.06 -2.50
CA PHE A 574 -8.84 -24.09 -1.46
C PHE A 574 -9.84 -23.82 -0.33
N TRP A 575 -10.23 -24.88 0.35
CA TRP A 575 -10.76 -24.81 1.68
C TRP A 575 -9.59 -24.74 2.67
N VAL A 576 -9.56 -23.69 3.48
CA VAL A 576 -8.51 -23.42 4.47
C VAL A 576 -9.06 -23.60 5.86
N THR A 577 -8.28 -24.23 6.75
CA THR A 577 -8.60 -24.33 8.16
C THR A 577 -8.15 -23.08 8.88
N GLY A 578 -9.08 -22.30 9.38
CA GLY A 578 -8.85 -21.11 10.19
C GLY A 578 -8.82 -21.39 11.69
N GLU A 579 -8.98 -20.35 12.47
CA GLU A 579 -9.07 -20.41 13.92
C GLU A 579 -10.26 -21.28 14.36
N GLU A 580 -10.16 -21.93 15.50
CA GLU A 580 -11.16 -22.84 16.07
C GLU A 580 -11.55 -24.01 15.15
N GLY A 581 -10.79 -24.27 14.09
CA GLY A 581 -11.04 -25.36 13.13
C GLY A 581 -12.21 -25.10 12.18
N MET A 582 -12.62 -23.85 12.01
CA MET A 582 -13.57 -23.46 10.95
C MET A 582 -12.88 -23.45 9.59
N HIS A 583 -13.67 -23.72 8.56
CA HIS A 583 -13.16 -23.74 7.19
C HIS A 583 -13.73 -22.58 6.39
N SER A 584 -12.91 -22.02 5.50
CA SER A 584 -13.36 -20.98 4.55
C SER A 584 -12.72 -21.17 3.18
N LEU A 585 -13.39 -20.70 2.14
CA LEU A 585 -12.86 -20.66 0.79
C LEU A 585 -11.84 -19.54 0.65
N GLN A 586 -10.61 -19.87 0.21
CA GLN A 586 -9.53 -18.94 0.04
C GLN A 586 -8.80 -19.18 -1.27
N ILE A 587 -8.21 -18.11 -1.83
CA ILE A 587 -7.19 -18.22 -2.87
C ILE A 587 -5.84 -18.30 -2.16
N VAL A 588 -5.09 -19.38 -2.36
CA VAL A 588 -3.80 -19.63 -1.70
C VAL A 588 -2.71 -19.87 -2.73
N GLU A 589 -1.57 -19.21 -2.55
CA GLU A 589 -0.36 -19.41 -3.36
C GLU A 589 0.56 -20.47 -2.75
N SER A 590 1.32 -21.16 -3.60
CA SER A 590 2.25 -22.22 -3.17
C SER A 590 3.28 -21.75 -2.14
N SER A 591 3.71 -20.49 -2.21
CA SER A 591 4.62 -19.85 -1.24
C SER A 591 4.07 -19.79 0.19
N GLN A 592 2.75 -19.80 0.34
CA GLN A 592 2.04 -19.73 1.62
C GLN A 592 1.86 -21.11 2.29
N ILE A 593 2.17 -22.19 1.57
CA ILE A 593 1.94 -23.58 2.00
C ILE A 593 3.26 -24.21 2.50
N ASP A 594 3.17 -25.06 3.51
CA ASP A 594 4.31 -25.87 3.96
C ASP A 594 4.49 -27.10 3.04
N LEU A 595 5.37 -26.98 2.06
CA LEU A 595 5.68 -28.06 1.11
C LEU A 595 6.50 -29.21 1.73
N GLN A 596 7.07 -29.03 2.95
CA GLN A 596 7.73 -30.12 3.66
C GLN A 596 6.70 -31.05 4.33
N ASN A 597 5.52 -30.53 4.61
CA ASN A 597 4.39 -31.34 5.07
C ASN A 597 3.76 -32.11 3.90
N LYS A 598 3.98 -33.42 3.88
CA LYS A 598 3.50 -34.31 2.78
C LYS A 598 2.00 -34.20 2.52
N LYS A 599 1.19 -34.01 3.57
CA LYS A 599 -0.27 -33.85 3.41
C LYS A 599 -0.60 -32.55 2.68
N GLN A 600 0.05 -31.45 3.05
CA GLN A 600 -0.17 -30.14 2.42
C GLN A 600 0.33 -30.13 0.97
N ALA A 601 1.49 -30.72 0.71
CA ALA A 601 2.04 -30.87 -0.63
C ALA A 601 1.14 -31.73 -1.53
N LEU A 602 0.53 -32.79 -1.00
CA LEU A 602 -0.43 -33.62 -1.74
C LEU A 602 -1.68 -32.83 -2.09
N ILE A 603 -2.32 -32.12 -1.14
CA ILE A 603 -3.49 -31.28 -1.40
C ILE A 603 -3.17 -30.25 -2.51
N LEU A 604 -2.02 -29.60 -2.47
CA LEU A 604 -1.62 -28.65 -3.50
C LEU A 604 -1.51 -29.30 -4.87
N SER A 605 -0.89 -30.51 -4.94
CA SER A 605 -0.69 -31.24 -6.21
C SER A 605 -1.98 -31.71 -6.87
N GLU A 606 -3.05 -31.86 -6.09
CA GLU A 606 -4.39 -32.26 -6.57
C GLU A 606 -5.23 -31.07 -7.05
N SER A 607 -4.71 -29.83 -6.98
CA SER A 607 -5.44 -28.62 -7.39
C SER A 607 -5.85 -28.69 -8.86
N THR A 608 -7.16 -28.59 -9.10
CA THR A 608 -7.76 -28.67 -10.43
C THR A 608 -7.99 -27.32 -11.08
N HIS A 609 -7.98 -26.24 -10.30
CA HIS A 609 -8.31 -24.91 -10.76
C HIS A 609 -7.25 -23.88 -10.31
N PHE A 610 -7.21 -22.80 -11.06
CA PHE A 610 -6.29 -21.70 -10.87
C PHE A 610 -7.05 -20.36 -10.89
N ASN A 611 -6.55 -19.37 -10.11
CA ASN A 611 -7.09 -18.01 -10.09
C ASN A 611 -6.49 -17.15 -11.21
N PRO A 612 -7.25 -16.79 -12.25
CA PRO A 612 -6.79 -15.92 -13.34
C PRO A 612 -6.73 -14.42 -12.93
N VAL A 613 -7.10 -14.08 -11.68
CA VAL A 613 -7.33 -12.72 -11.22
C VAL A 613 -8.44 -12.05 -12.03
N ASP A 614 -9.61 -12.66 -11.97
CA ASP A 614 -10.85 -12.17 -12.56
C ASP A 614 -11.91 -12.11 -11.46
N LEU A 615 -12.01 -10.95 -10.79
CA LEU A 615 -12.82 -10.78 -9.60
C LEU A 615 -13.84 -9.67 -9.78
N VAL A 616 -15.00 -9.85 -9.15
CA VAL A 616 -16.02 -8.81 -8.97
C VAL A 616 -16.29 -8.66 -7.48
N CYS A 617 -16.21 -7.44 -6.98
CA CYS A 617 -16.24 -7.11 -5.56
C CYS A 617 -17.42 -6.21 -5.21
N GLY A 618 -18.16 -6.56 -4.15
CA GLY A 618 -19.14 -5.69 -3.48
C GLY A 618 -18.52 -5.15 -2.19
N VAL A 619 -18.35 -3.84 -2.11
CA VAL A 619 -17.54 -3.17 -1.06
C VAL A 619 -18.36 -2.27 -0.15
N LYS A 620 -19.69 -2.31 -0.24
CA LYS A 620 -20.63 -1.57 0.61
C LYS A 620 -21.54 -2.52 1.38
N ASP A 621 -21.98 -2.07 2.54
CA ASP A 621 -22.96 -2.77 3.37
C ASP A 621 -24.40 -2.55 2.90
N TYR A 622 -25.36 -3.19 3.58
CA TYR A 622 -26.79 -3.12 3.27
C TYR A 622 -27.42 -1.73 3.54
N LYS A 623 -26.69 -0.80 4.18
CA LYS A 623 -27.08 0.60 4.36
C LYS A 623 -26.48 1.51 3.29
N GLY A 624 -25.64 0.95 2.40
CA GLY A 624 -24.90 1.69 1.39
C GLY A 624 -23.63 2.34 1.92
N GLU A 625 -23.22 2.05 3.15
CA GLU A 625 -21.99 2.54 3.73
C GLU A 625 -20.81 1.66 3.30
N LYS A 626 -19.67 2.30 3.12
CA LYS A 626 -18.48 1.62 2.66
C LYS A 626 -17.80 0.86 3.79
N PHE A 627 -17.43 -0.40 3.53
CA PHE A 627 -16.57 -1.13 4.44
C PHE A 627 -15.17 -0.53 4.51
N ASN A 628 -14.55 -0.53 5.68
CA ASN A 628 -13.10 -0.38 5.76
C ASN A 628 -12.45 -1.74 5.48
N LEU A 629 -11.94 -1.91 4.27
CA LEU A 629 -11.44 -3.20 3.76
C LEU A 629 -10.21 -3.70 4.53
N GLU A 630 -9.45 -2.83 5.18
CA GLU A 630 -8.30 -3.20 5.99
C GLU A 630 -8.67 -4.06 7.21
N ASN A 631 -9.91 -3.92 7.71
CA ASN A 631 -10.42 -4.73 8.82
C ASN A 631 -10.65 -6.20 8.45
N TYR A 632 -10.60 -6.52 7.17
CA TYR A 632 -10.85 -7.87 6.64
C TYR A 632 -9.59 -8.57 6.12
N VAL A 633 -8.41 -7.98 6.36
CA VAL A 633 -7.11 -8.55 5.99
C VAL A 633 -6.65 -9.58 7.01
N ASP A 634 -6.22 -10.74 6.55
CA ASP A 634 -5.43 -11.67 7.37
C ASP A 634 -3.94 -11.35 7.22
N HIS A 635 -3.39 -10.65 8.18
CA HIS A 635 -1.97 -10.27 8.17
C HIS A 635 -1.01 -11.47 8.29
N ASN A 636 -1.46 -12.62 8.79
CA ASN A 636 -0.65 -13.84 8.86
C ASN A 636 -0.50 -14.53 7.50
N ALA A 637 -1.29 -14.13 6.50
CA ALA A 637 -1.21 -14.65 5.14
C ALA A 637 -0.14 -13.97 4.27
N GLY A 638 0.66 -13.06 4.83
CA GLY A 638 1.87 -12.53 4.18
C GLY A 638 3.03 -13.52 4.22
N PHE A 639 4.17 -13.15 3.64
CA PHE A 639 5.35 -14.02 3.63
C PHE A 639 6.66 -13.23 3.61
N ILE A 640 7.72 -13.87 4.14
CA ILE A 640 9.07 -13.31 4.16
C ILE A 640 9.80 -13.75 2.89
N VAL A 641 10.46 -12.80 2.22
CA VAL A 641 11.29 -13.04 1.03
C VAL A 641 12.73 -12.59 1.28
N ASN A 642 13.67 -13.37 0.77
CA ASN A 642 15.07 -12.98 0.72
C ASN A 642 15.31 -12.16 -0.55
N LYS A 643 16.02 -11.06 -0.40
CA LYS A 643 16.36 -10.12 -1.49
C LYS A 643 17.79 -9.64 -1.28
N THR A 644 18.28 -8.88 -2.27
CA THR A 644 19.57 -8.20 -2.16
C THR A 644 19.37 -6.68 -2.35
N LYS A 645 20.14 -5.89 -1.61
CA LYS A 645 20.26 -4.44 -1.82
C LYS A 645 21.75 -4.09 -1.94
N GLY A 646 22.17 -3.72 -3.15
CA GLY A 646 23.61 -3.67 -3.45
C GLY A 646 24.26 -5.04 -3.25
N CYS A 647 25.25 -5.12 -2.37
CA CYS A 647 25.94 -6.38 -2.00
C CYS A 647 25.40 -7.04 -0.71
N ALA A 648 24.39 -6.45 -0.08
CA ALA A 648 23.85 -6.94 1.18
C ALA A 648 22.60 -7.82 0.98
N ASP A 649 22.57 -8.97 1.67
CA ASP A 649 21.37 -9.80 1.76
C ASP A 649 20.41 -9.23 2.80
N ILE A 650 19.16 -9.12 2.44
CA ILE A 650 18.08 -8.60 3.27
C ILE A 650 16.88 -9.52 3.25
N LYS A 651 16.05 -9.40 4.28
CA LYS A 651 14.71 -9.99 4.33
C LYS A 651 13.68 -8.87 4.22
N ALA A 652 12.59 -9.12 3.53
CA ALA A 652 11.46 -8.23 3.44
C ALA A 652 10.16 -8.99 3.67
N TYR A 653 9.20 -8.33 4.30
CA TYR A 653 7.85 -8.84 4.43
C TYR A 653 7.03 -8.38 3.23
N GLU A 654 6.43 -9.31 2.50
CA GLU A 654 5.42 -9.01 1.50
C GLU A 654 4.04 -9.13 2.12
N LEU A 655 3.24 -8.05 1.97
CA LEU A 655 1.89 -7.98 2.50
C LEU A 655 1.01 -9.11 1.93
N PRO A 656 -0.03 -9.55 2.67
CA PRO A 656 -1.01 -10.48 2.13
C PRO A 656 -1.56 -10.00 0.80
N GLY A 657 -1.41 -10.82 -0.25
CA GLY A 657 -1.75 -10.41 -1.61
C GLY A 657 -3.21 -9.98 -1.76
N LEU A 658 -3.48 -9.02 -2.68
CA LEU A 658 -4.80 -8.38 -2.83
C LEU A 658 -5.95 -9.39 -2.92
N TRP A 659 -5.82 -10.41 -3.76
CA TRP A 659 -6.83 -11.46 -3.95
C TRP A 659 -6.63 -12.68 -3.05
N ASN A 660 -5.60 -12.71 -2.22
CA ASN A 660 -5.30 -13.77 -1.26
C ASN A 660 -5.68 -13.31 0.17
N GLY A 661 -4.70 -13.18 1.05
CA GLY A 661 -4.89 -12.83 2.45
C GLY A 661 -5.50 -11.44 2.69
N ALA A 662 -5.36 -10.47 1.76
CA ALA A 662 -6.01 -9.17 1.91
C ALA A 662 -7.54 -9.25 1.82
N MET A 663 -8.09 -10.29 1.20
CA MET A 663 -9.53 -10.56 1.14
C MET A 663 -9.92 -11.85 1.88
N ALA A 664 -9.10 -12.33 2.83
CA ALA A 664 -9.32 -13.60 3.51
C ALA A 664 -10.64 -13.64 4.30
N ASN A 665 -11.03 -12.52 4.91
CA ASN A 665 -12.25 -12.44 5.72
C ASN A 665 -13.47 -11.94 4.94
N TRP A 666 -13.43 -11.98 3.60
CA TRP A 666 -14.55 -11.65 2.73
C TRP A 666 -15.44 -12.88 2.51
N ILE A 667 -16.72 -12.66 2.19
CA ILE A 667 -17.56 -13.69 1.60
C ILE A 667 -16.99 -13.98 0.21
N THR A 668 -16.59 -15.25 -0.03
CA THR A 668 -15.90 -15.66 -1.25
C THR A 668 -16.70 -16.72 -1.99
N VAL A 669 -17.04 -16.44 -3.25
CA VAL A 669 -17.73 -17.36 -4.16
C VAL A 669 -16.86 -17.61 -5.38
N PHE A 670 -16.57 -18.89 -5.66
CA PHE A 670 -15.82 -19.29 -6.84
C PHE A 670 -16.75 -19.80 -7.94
N VAL A 671 -16.44 -19.46 -9.18
CA VAL A 671 -17.21 -19.85 -10.38
C VAL A 671 -16.23 -20.36 -11.43
N GLU A 672 -16.45 -21.56 -11.97
CA GLU A 672 -15.68 -22.02 -13.13
C GLU A 672 -16.00 -21.15 -14.35
N VAL A 673 -14.96 -20.62 -14.97
CA VAL A 673 -15.03 -19.85 -16.22
C VAL A 673 -14.11 -20.49 -17.25
N PRO A 674 -14.41 -20.37 -18.56
CA PRO A 674 -13.58 -21.00 -19.59
C PRO A 674 -12.17 -20.39 -19.64
N LEU A 675 -11.20 -21.21 -20.05
CA LEU A 675 -9.80 -20.80 -20.18
C LEU A 675 -9.61 -19.60 -21.12
N LEU A 676 -10.54 -19.39 -22.07
CA LEU A 676 -10.52 -18.21 -22.96
C LEU A 676 -10.54 -16.85 -22.21
N THR A 677 -10.94 -16.82 -20.94
CA THR A 677 -10.92 -15.60 -20.11
C THR A 677 -9.54 -15.28 -19.55
N PHE A 678 -8.57 -16.20 -19.68
CA PHE A 678 -7.24 -16.09 -19.10
C PHE A 678 -6.15 -16.12 -20.17
N ASN A 679 -5.65 -14.94 -20.54
CA ASN A 679 -4.64 -14.77 -21.59
C ASN A 679 -3.51 -13.83 -21.12
N PRO A 680 -2.78 -14.18 -20.04
CA PRO A 680 -1.76 -13.29 -19.48
C PRO A 680 -0.51 -13.25 -20.37
N VAL A 681 0.10 -12.07 -20.46
CA VAL A 681 1.42 -11.89 -21.08
C VAL A 681 2.47 -11.80 -19.97
N LYS A 682 3.03 -12.92 -19.55
CA LYS A 682 4.09 -13.01 -18.53
C LYS A 682 5.47 -12.80 -19.14
N THR A 683 5.72 -13.38 -20.30
CA THR A 683 6.91 -13.18 -21.12
C THR A 683 6.51 -12.61 -22.48
N VAL A 684 7.45 -11.98 -23.19
CA VAL A 684 7.18 -11.45 -24.53
C VAL A 684 6.71 -12.56 -25.51
N ASN A 685 7.16 -13.78 -25.30
CA ASN A 685 6.77 -14.92 -26.13
C ASN A 685 5.28 -15.27 -26.02
N ASP A 686 4.61 -14.88 -24.93
CA ASP A 686 3.17 -15.12 -24.81
C ASP A 686 2.38 -14.39 -25.89
N LEU A 687 2.91 -13.29 -26.44
CA LEU A 687 2.33 -12.58 -27.57
C LEU A 687 2.26 -13.44 -28.85
N LEU A 688 3.03 -14.53 -28.94
CA LEU A 688 2.97 -15.47 -30.07
C LEU A 688 1.84 -16.50 -29.96
N LYS A 689 1.18 -16.58 -28.79
CA LYS A 689 0.04 -17.50 -28.57
C LYS A 689 -1.17 -17.10 -29.43
N PRO A 690 -2.02 -18.07 -29.83
CA PRO A 690 -3.18 -17.80 -30.70
C PRO A 690 -4.12 -16.71 -30.18
N ALA A 691 -4.25 -16.56 -28.87
CA ALA A 691 -5.09 -15.51 -28.25
C ALA A 691 -4.62 -14.07 -28.55
N HIS A 692 -3.34 -13.91 -28.89
CA HIS A 692 -2.70 -12.61 -29.13
C HIS A 692 -2.37 -12.35 -30.61
N GLN A 693 -2.57 -13.33 -31.48
CA GLN A 693 -2.26 -13.23 -32.91
C GLN A 693 -3.53 -12.98 -33.74
N PRO A 694 -3.44 -12.24 -34.86
CA PRO A 694 -4.53 -12.15 -35.83
C PRO A 694 -4.91 -13.58 -36.34
N ARG A 695 -6.22 -13.80 -36.56
CA ARG A 695 -6.73 -15.01 -37.14
C ARG A 695 -6.55 -15.03 -38.64
#